data_02bbe5584eb88cda66b8f15c8d6ea326
#
_entry.id   02bbe5584eb88cda66b8f15c8d6ea326
#
_cell.length_a   1.000
_cell.length_b   1.000
_cell.length_c   1.000
_cell.angle_alpha   90.00
_cell.angle_beta   90.00
_cell.angle_gamma   90.00
#
_symmetry.space_group_name_H-M   'P 1'
#
loop_
_entity.id
_entity.type
_entity.pdbx_description
1 polymer ?
#
loop_
_entity_poly.entity_id
_entity_poly.type
_entity_poly.pdbx_seq_one_letter_code
_entity_poly.pdbx_strand_id
1 'polypeptide(L)'
;MKFTSLSIASLFLVLINSAFSQKENNTHCSKRDKQTTQLKSASLTVSQIAQTEKYDVNFYLLDLNMTNISTYLSGKGSFKATALQAIDSALYELFPTLTITTIKVNGVNVGYNRVGSAIKVPVNVAAGANFTIETTYNGTPPTAITNPLGGGGLTYDTSPSWGNHVVWSLSEPFSAYEWFPCKQSLTDKADSCQVKLTVPDTCKAGSNGLLENIVSLGNGTSRYEWKHRHPIDYYLISVAVAKYVDYTIYANPIGAPAPIMIKNYIYNNPATLPNFQADINETADFIELFYGMFGPYPFEDEKYGHCMAPISGGMEHQTMTTQGFFNKTLTAHELAHQWWGNHVTCASWSDIWINEGFASYCEYLMLENLYPVEKNQFMLDVHDNVMTQNGGSVWVLDSLNENRIFSGRLTYDKGSGIIHTMRYMMNNDSLFFATLKNYQSSFSNSTAHGVDFRDVAQTTSGVNFNPYFEQWYFGEGFPTYSVRWKQVGNDAIIRITHTASKPNVTPTFTNPISLKIARQGLQDTTIRFDISANSNDFLISNLGLIGNNIIVDPANWVINDFGSVAQDNTLSLQESIAEANISVVPNPNNGIFSLNGLNETGILQLYNMNGQLLKEMSVEPNQLIDIKGTPKGTYLISITLSKGNKTLRLITI
;
A
#
# COMPACT_ATOMS: atom_id res chain seq x y z
N MET A 1 33.24 -52.51 -47.55
CA MET A 1 32.12 -51.51 -47.45
C MET A 1 31.79 -51.43 -46.00
N LYS A 2 32.24 -50.33 -45.39
CA LYS A 2 31.93 -49.97 -43.97
C LYS A 2 30.74 -48.99 -43.98
N PHE A 3 29.68 -49.34 -43.30
CA PHE A 3 28.63 -48.34 -42.95
C PHE A 3 28.71 -48.08 -41.48
N THR A 4 28.88 -46.80 -41.18
CA THR A 4 29.00 -46.18 -39.88
C THR A 4 27.64 -46.07 -39.21
N SER A 5 27.52 -46.62 -38.03
CA SER A 5 26.46 -46.35 -37.07
C SER A 5 26.88 -45.18 -36.17
N LEU A 6 26.34 -44.00 -36.40
CA LEU A 6 26.38 -42.90 -35.43
C LEU A 6 25.10 -42.07 -35.58
N SER A 7 24.57 -41.62 -34.46
CA SER A 7 23.53 -40.58 -34.32
C SER A 7 22.08 -41.04 -34.12
N ILE A 8 21.80 -41.68 -32.97
CA ILE A 8 20.44 -41.65 -32.35
C ILE A 8 20.50 -41.34 -30.85
N ALA A 9 21.68 -41.10 -30.27
CA ALA A 9 21.79 -40.81 -28.84
C ALA A 9 21.75 -39.30 -28.46
N SER A 10 21.71 -38.38 -29.44
CA SER A 10 21.78 -36.95 -29.17
C SER A 10 20.43 -36.20 -29.23
N LEU A 11 19.33 -36.89 -29.50
CA LEU A 11 18.00 -36.26 -29.62
C LEU A 11 17.10 -36.48 -28.40
N PHE A 12 17.52 -37.29 -27.43
CA PHE A 12 16.75 -37.55 -26.21
C PHE A 12 17.22 -36.75 -24.99
N LEU A 13 18.35 -36.02 -25.07
CA LEU A 13 18.85 -35.19 -23.97
C LEU A 13 18.45 -33.71 -24.07
N VAL A 14 17.82 -33.28 -25.17
CA VAL A 14 17.37 -31.91 -25.38
C VAL A 14 15.90 -31.73 -25.00
N LEU A 15 15.13 -32.81 -24.84
CA LEU A 15 13.71 -32.75 -24.50
C LEU A 15 13.39 -32.86 -22.99
N ILE A 16 14.40 -33.08 -22.14
CA ILE A 16 14.19 -33.14 -20.68
C ILE A 16 14.57 -31.81 -20.00
N ASN A 17 15.32 -30.92 -20.67
CA ASN A 17 15.69 -29.62 -20.14
C ASN A 17 14.74 -28.46 -20.54
N SER A 18 13.70 -28.73 -21.32
CA SER A 18 12.71 -27.70 -21.67
C SER A 18 11.43 -27.70 -20.81
N ALA A 19 11.37 -28.61 -19.82
CA ALA A 19 10.21 -28.68 -18.92
C ALA A 19 10.43 -28.00 -17.55
N PHE A 20 11.62 -27.44 -17.27
CA PHE A 20 11.94 -26.79 -15.99
C PHE A 20 12.53 -25.38 -16.12
N SER A 21 12.43 -24.78 -17.29
CA SER A 21 12.68 -23.35 -17.45
C SER A 21 11.35 -22.65 -17.77
N GLN A 22 10.38 -22.76 -16.87
CA GLN A 22 9.47 -21.64 -16.71
C GLN A 22 10.30 -20.53 -16.07
N LYS A 23 10.61 -19.48 -16.87
CA LYS A 23 10.99 -18.20 -16.32
C LYS A 23 10.14 -17.96 -15.08
N GLU A 24 10.77 -17.60 -13.96
CA GLU A 24 10.12 -16.94 -12.86
C GLU A 24 9.51 -15.65 -13.44
N ASN A 25 8.31 -15.74 -13.99
CA ASN A 25 7.49 -14.58 -14.21
C ASN A 25 7.16 -14.09 -12.81
N ASN A 26 7.47 -12.85 -12.54
CA ASN A 26 7.13 -12.11 -11.34
C ASN A 26 5.70 -12.45 -10.90
N THR A 27 5.56 -13.41 -10.01
CA THR A 27 4.27 -13.87 -9.51
C THR A 27 3.98 -13.05 -8.26
N HIS A 28 3.25 -11.99 -8.47
CA HIS A 28 2.78 -11.06 -7.47
C HIS A 28 1.46 -11.54 -6.82
N CYS A 29 0.95 -10.77 -5.86
CA CYS A 29 -0.37 -10.95 -5.29
C CYS A 29 -1.41 -11.37 -6.35
N SER A 30 -2.30 -12.29 -6.03
CA SER A 30 -3.26 -12.88 -6.99
C SER A 30 -4.16 -11.85 -7.69
N LYS A 31 -4.28 -10.66 -7.13
CA LYS A 31 -5.14 -9.58 -7.61
C LYS A 31 -4.49 -8.69 -8.68
N ARG A 32 -3.15 -8.71 -8.78
CA ARG A 32 -2.38 -7.78 -9.63
C ARG A 32 -2.58 -7.97 -11.14
N ASP A 33 -2.75 -9.20 -11.61
CA ASP A 33 -2.63 -9.53 -13.04
C ASP A 33 -3.93 -9.91 -13.74
N LYS A 34 -5.07 -9.90 -13.05
CA LYS A 34 -6.36 -10.33 -13.63
C LYS A 34 -7.29 -9.16 -13.88
N GLN A 35 -7.52 -8.85 -15.15
CA GLN A 35 -8.61 -7.97 -15.57
C GLN A 35 -9.86 -8.79 -15.90
N THR A 36 -11.01 -8.42 -15.34
CA THR A 36 -12.31 -9.02 -15.71
C THR A 36 -13.16 -8.08 -16.54
N THR A 37 -13.99 -8.71 -17.36
CA THR A 37 -15.00 -8.02 -18.16
C THR A 37 -16.29 -7.73 -17.41
N GLN A 38 -16.49 -8.29 -16.21
CA GLN A 38 -17.66 -8.07 -15.37
C GLN A 38 -17.24 -7.48 -14.02
N LEU A 39 -17.65 -6.23 -13.79
CA LEU A 39 -17.40 -5.52 -12.54
C LEU A 39 -18.41 -5.95 -11.48
N LYS A 40 -17.96 -6.33 -10.30
CA LYS A 40 -18.80 -6.39 -9.11
C LYS A 40 -18.92 -4.95 -8.57
N SER A 41 -20.12 -4.58 -8.20
CA SER A 41 -20.40 -3.35 -7.46
C SER A 41 -20.91 -3.72 -6.07
N ALA A 42 -20.77 -2.79 -5.12
CA ALA A 42 -21.44 -2.91 -3.83
C ALA A 42 -22.91 -3.29 -4.04
N SER A 43 -23.38 -4.30 -3.32
CA SER A 43 -24.74 -4.87 -3.52
C SER A 43 -25.83 -3.96 -2.97
N LEU A 44 -25.47 -3.02 -2.08
CA LEU A 44 -26.37 -2.09 -1.40
C LEU A 44 -26.43 -0.73 -2.09
N THR A 45 -27.62 -0.12 -2.06
CA THR A 45 -27.79 1.29 -2.44
C THR A 45 -27.23 2.22 -1.36
N VAL A 46 -26.97 3.48 -1.71
CA VAL A 46 -26.47 4.52 -0.77
C VAL A 46 -27.40 4.63 0.47
N SER A 47 -28.71 4.56 0.29
CA SER A 47 -29.67 4.62 1.40
C SER A 47 -29.62 3.37 2.29
N GLN A 48 -29.30 2.21 1.74
CA GLN A 48 -29.13 0.98 2.49
C GLN A 48 -27.80 0.99 3.27
N ILE A 49 -26.71 1.48 2.66
CA ILE A 49 -25.43 1.69 3.35
C ILE A 49 -25.63 2.62 4.56
N ALA A 50 -26.34 3.75 4.40
CA ALA A 50 -26.64 4.65 5.51
C ALA A 50 -27.47 3.99 6.65
N GLN A 51 -28.16 2.86 6.38
CA GLN A 51 -28.81 2.08 7.42
C GLN A 51 -27.84 1.14 8.15
N THR A 52 -26.85 0.59 7.46
CA THR A 52 -25.81 -0.25 8.09
C THR A 52 -24.90 0.58 9.00
N GLU A 53 -24.67 1.87 8.71
CA GLU A 53 -23.86 2.78 9.52
C GLU A 53 -24.52 3.21 10.85
N LYS A 54 -25.71 2.71 11.16
CA LYS A 54 -26.42 3.03 12.42
C LYS A 54 -26.03 2.12 13.59
N TYR A 55 -25.21 1.12 13.34
CA TYR A 55 -24.72 0.20 14.36
C TYR A 55 -23.27 -0.21 14.06
N ASP A 56 -22.57 -0.62 15.09
CA ASP A 56 -21.19 -1.07 15.12
C ASP A 56 -21.16 -2.57 15.42
N VAL A 57 -20.47 -3.36 14.59
CA VAL A 57 -20.36 -4.82 14.76
C VAL A 57 -19.16 -5.14 15.64
N ASN A 58 -19.43 -5.73 16.80
CA ASN A 58 -18.39 -6.06 17.77
C ASN A 58 -17.86 -7.50 17.64
N PHE A 59 -18.65 -8.42 17.08
CA PHE A 59 -18.28 -9.83 17.06
C PHE A 59 -18.99 -10.60 15.96
N TYR A 60 -18.23 -11.46 15.25
CA TYR A 60 -18.81 -12.47 14.35
C TYR A 60 -18.64 -13.89 14.91
N LEU A 61 -19.68 -14.71 14.79
CA LEU A 61 -19.63 -16.16 15.00
C LEU A 61 -20.16 -16.87 13.76
N LEU A 62 -19.32 -17.68 13.13
CA LEU A 62 -19.70 -18.57 12.03
C LEU A 62 -19.64 -20.02 12.54
N ASP A 63 -20.71 -20.78 12.40
CA ASP A 63 -20.80 -22.20 12.77
C ASP A 63 -21.37 -22.97 11.56
N LEU A 64 -20.46 -23.49 10.74
CA LEU A 64 -20.73 -23.95 9.38
C LEU A 64 -20.33 -25.41 9.17
N ASN A 65 -21.12 -26.14 8.41
CA ASN A 65 -20.79 -27.45 7.88
C ASN A 65 -20.32 -27.28 6.44
N MET A 66 -19.15 -27.78 6.10
CA MET A 66 -18.51 -27.65 4.80
C MET A 66 -17.77 -28.93 4.41
N THR A 67 -17.46 -29.05 3.12
CA THR A 67 -16.56 -30.10 2.60
C THR A 67 -15.46 -29.48 1.78
N ASN A 68 -14.48 -30.27 1.38
CA ASN A 68 -13.42 -29.84 0.46
C ASN A 68 -13.73 -30.04 -1.02
N ILE A 69 -14.94 -30.51 -1.36
CA ILE A 69 -15.33 -30.89 -2.73
C ILE A 69 -16.59 -30.16 -3.24
N SER A 70 -17.12 -29.23 -2.46
CA SER A 70 -18.31 -28.45 -2.81
C SER A 70 -18.37 -27.17 -2.01
N THR A 71 -18.76 -26.07 -2.65
CA THR A 71 -19.04 -24.79 -1.97
C THR A 71 -20.38 -24.79 -1.23
N TYR A 72 -21.19 -25.85 -1.34
CA TYR A 72 -22.39 -25.95 -0.52
C TYR A 72 -22.05 -25.88 0.96
N LEU A 73 -22.72 -24.99 1.66
CA LEU A 73 -22.58 -24.82 3.10
C LEU A 73 -23.94 -24.82 3.81
N SER A 74 -23.92 -25.18 5.08
CA SER A 74 -25.11 -25.10 5.94
C SER A 74 -24.67 -24.79 7.37
N GLY A 75 -25.48 -24.03 8.09
CA GLY A 75 -25.17 -23.68 9.46
C GLY A 75 -25.75 -22.34 9.84
N LYS A 76 -25.02 -21.59 10.62
CA LYS A 76 -25.42 -20.26 11.08
C LYS A 76 -24.27 -19.28 11.11
N GLY A 77 -24.59 -18.05 10.74
CA GLY A 77 -23.75 -16.88 10.99
C GLY A 77 -24.48 -15.95 11.96
N SER A 78 -23.78 -15.45 12.95
CA SER A 78 -24.31 -14.46 13.86
C SER A 78 -23.32 -13.33 14.07
N PHE A 79 -23.85 -12.15 14.34
CA PHE A 79 -23.04 -11.04 14.81
C PHE A 79 -23.68 -10.37 16.04
N LYS A 80 -22.81 -9.83 16.90
CA LYS A 80 -23.21 -8.92 17.98
C LYS A 80 -22.86 -7.51 17.56
N ALA A 81 -23.74 -6.59 17.85
CA ALA A 81 -23.55 -5.20 17.48
C ALA A 81 -24.05 -4.25 18.55
N THR A 82 -23.52 -3.03 18.55
CA THR A 82 -23.93 -1.91 19.38
C THR A 82 -24.66 -0.88 18.53
N ALA A 83 -25.86 -0.48 18.88
CA ALA A 83 -26.58 0.56 18.16
C ALA A 83 -25.95 1.94 18.44
N LEU A 84 -25.49 2.64 17.41
CA LEU A 84 -24.90 3.99 17.52
C LEU A 84 -25.98 5.07 17.73
N GLN A 85 -27.20 4.77 17.35
CA GLN A 85 -28.40 5.60 17.60
C GLN A 85 -29.60 4.66 17.86
N ALA A 86 -30.72 5.20 18.31
CA ALA A 86 -31.94 4.39 18.44
C ALA A 86 -32.37 3.88 17.05
N ILE A 87 -32.56 2.58 16.91
CA ILE A 87 -32.96 1.92 15.67
C ILE A 87 -34.14 0.97 15.90
N ASP A 88 -35.06 0.94 14.96
CA ASP A 88 -36.17 -0.01 14.91
C ASP A 88 -35.81 -1.31 14.16
N SER A 89 -34.83 -1.23 13.27
CA SER A 89 -34.41 -2.30 12.41
C SER A 89 -32.93 -2.23 12.08
N ALA A 90 -32.30 -3.40 11.88
CA ALA A 90 -30.94 -3.55 11.35
C ALA A 90 -30.99 -4.10 9.92
N LEU A 91 -30.06 -3.64 9.08
CA LEU A 91 -29.89 -4.10 7.70
C LEU A 91 -28.48 -4.71 7.57
N TYR A 92 -28.41 -5.90 7.00
CA TYR A 92 -27.16 -6.60 6.68
C TYR A 92 -27.28 -7.33 5.34
N GLU A 93 -26.23 -7.97 4.89
CA GLU A 93 -26.18 -8.62 3.58
C GLU A 93 -26.01 -10.14 3.69
N LEU A 94 -26.67 -10.86 2.77
CA LEU A 94 -26.43 -12.27 2.49
C LEU A 94 -26.87 -12.58 1.06
N PHE A 95 -26.08 -13.36 0.32
CA PHE A 95 -26.33 -13.60 -1.11
C PHE A 95 -27.64 -14.35 -1.36
N PRO A 96 -28.43 -13.99 -2.41
CA PRO A 96 -29.78 -14.51 -2.62
C PRO A 96 -29.93 -16.03 -2.76
N THR A 97 -28.92 -16.75 -3.26
CA THR A 97 -28.95 -18.22 -3.38
C THR A 97 -28.83 -18.94 -2.03
N LEU A 98 -28.42 -18.23 -0.99
CA LEU A 98 -28.36 -18.76 0.37
C LEU A 98 -29.76 -18.64 1.00
N THR A 99 -30.41 -19.79 1.20
CA THR A 99 -31.75 -19.88 1.76
C THR A 99 -31.72 -19.69 3.26
N ILE A 100 -32.38 -18.67 3.75
CA ILE A 100 -32.54 -18.40 5.19
C ILE A 100 -33.68 -19.31 5.73
N THR A 101 -33.37 -20.07 6.77
CA THR A 101 -34.37 -20.93 7.45
C THR A 101 -34.95 -20.25 8.69
N THR A 102 -34.11 -19.55 9.47
CA THR A 102 -34.56 -18.76 10.63
C THR A 102 -33.66 -17.55 10.85
N ILE A 103 -34.25 -16.47 11.36
CA ILE A 103 -33.49 -15.35 11.93
C ILE A 103 -33.97 -15.16 13.37
N LYS A 104 -32.98 -14.97 14.27
CA LYS A 104 -33.24 -14.62 15.67
C LYS A 104 -32.58 -13.29 16.00
N VAL A 105 -33.30 -12.47 16.74
CA VAL A 105 -32.77 -11.28 17.40
C VAL A 105 -32.79 -11.51 18.90
N ASN A 106 -31.65 -11.41 19.56
CA ASN A 106 -31.51 -11.69 20.99
C ASN A 106 -32.10 -13.07 21.40
N GLY A 107 -31.91 -14.08 20.54
CA GLY A 107 -32.41 -15.44 20.77
C GLY A 107 -33.88 -15.67 20.39
N VAL A 108 -34.65 -14.66 20.03
CA VAL A 108 -36.08 -14.75 19.65
C VAL A 108 -36.24 -14.76 18.15
N ASN A 109 -37.04 -15.70 17.62
CA ASN A 109 -37.34 -15.74 16.19
C ASN A 109 -38.09 -14.48 15.75
N VAL A 110 -37.68 -13.89 14.63
CA VAL A 110 -38.27 -12.69 14.04
C VAL A 110 -38.56 -12.90 12.55
N GLY A 111 -39.54 -12.15 12.05
CA GLY A 111 -39.71 -12.00 10.60
C GLY A 111 -38.64 -11.07 10.01
N TYR A 112 -38.43 -11.16 8.71
CA TYR A 112 -37.50 -10.33 7.98
C TYR A 112 -38.05 -9.91 6.62
N ASN A 113 -37.49 -8.83 6.09
CA ASN A 113 -37.70 -8.45 4.69
C ASN A 113 -36.38 -8.60 3.94
N ARG A 114 -36.43 -9.24 2.77
CA ARG A 114 -35.27 -9.46 1.89
C ARG A 114 -35.50 -8.81 0.53
N VAL A 115 -34.59 -7.94 0.10
CA VAL A 115 -34.59 -7.35 -1.24
C VAL A 115 -33.18 -7.56 -1.84
N GLY A 116 -33.08 -8.49 -2.78
CA GLY A 116 -31.77 -8.93 -3.27
C GLY A 116 -30.91 -9.54 -2.16
N SER A 117 -29.74 -9.00 -1.94
CA SER A 117 -28.85 -9.40 -0.85
C SER A 117 -29.17 -8.70 0.47
N ALA A 118 -29.86 -7.57 0.44
CA ALA A 118 -30.21 -6.79 1.63
C ALA A 118 -31.28 -7.49 2.48
N ILE A 119 -30.96 -7.69 3.75
CA ILE A 119 -31.86 -8.32 4.74
C ILE A 119 -32.12 -7.29 5.85
N LYS A 120 -33.39 -6.96 6.03
CA LYS A 120 -33.84 -6.04 7.08
C LYS A 120 -34.62 -6.79 8.15
N VAL A 121 -34.21 -6.66 9.41
CA VAL A 121 -34.82 -7.31 10.58
C VAL A 121 -35.20 -6.30 11.65
N PRO A 122 -36.33 -6.46 12.36
CA PRO A 122 -36.70 -5.60 13.48
C PRO A 122 -35.79 -5.90 14.68
N VAL A 123 -35.21 -4.84 15.29
CA VAL A 123 -34.35 -4.96 16.49
C VAL A 123 -34.85 -4.12 17.66
N ASN A 124 -35.41 -2.92 17.42
CA ASN A 124 -36.04 -2.03 18.42
C ASN A 124 -35.16 -1.78 19.65
N VAL A 125 -34.00 -1.19 19.45
CA VAL A 125 -33.01 -0.91 20.49
C VAL A 125 -32.68 0.58 20.59
N ALA A 126 -32.38 1.03 21.81
CA ALA A 126 -31.94 2.40 22.07
C ALA A 126 -30.47 2.58 21.66
N ALA A 127 -30.03 3.84 21.52
CA ALA A 127 -28.63 4.17 21.33
C ALA A 127 -27.75 3.58 22.45
N GLY A 128 -26.61 3.01 22.13
CA GLY A 128 -25.69 2.34 23.05
C GLY A 128 -26.11 0.93 23.48
N ALA A 129 -27.28 0.44 23.06
CA ALA A 129 -27.72 -0.90 23.41
C ALA A 129 -27.13 -1.96 22.47
N ASN A 130 -26.77 -3.10 23.06
CA ASN A 130 -26.27 -4.25 22.32
C ASN A 130 -27.43 -5.12 21.82
N PHE A 131 -27.24 -5.71 20.67
CA PHE A 131 -28.13 -6.72 20.11
C PHE A 131 -27.34 -7.81 19.39
N THR A 132 -27.98 -8.97 19.20
CA THR A 132 -27.40 -10.09 18.44
C THR A 132 -28.36 -10.52 17.35
N ILE A 133 -27.86 -10.69 16.14
CA ILE A 133 -28.58 -11.31 15.05
C ILE A 133 -27.95 -12.68 14.76
N GLU A 134 -28.76 -13.74 14.77
CA GLU A 134 -28.37 -15.09 14.35
C GLU A 134 -29.19 -15.46 13.12
N THR A 135 -28.54 -15.77 12.00
CA THR A 135 -29.14 -16.21 10.75
C THR A 135 -28.77 -17.67 10.51
N THR A 136 -29.73 -18.57 10.48
CA THR A 136 -29.53 -19.97 10.06
C THR A 136 -29.83 -20.06 8.58
N TYR A 137 -28.92 -20.64 7.82
CA TYR A 137 -29.01 -20.65 6.36
C TYR A 137 -28.31 -21.86 5.74
N ASN A 138 -28.58 -22.12 4.48
CA ASN A 138 -27.89 -23.11 3.68
C ASN A 138 -27.95 -22.73 2.19
N GLY A 139 -27.07 -23.31 1.40
CA GLY A 139 -27.06 -23.11 -0.04
C GLY A 139 -25.69 -23.17 -0.65
N THR A 140 -25.63 -22.87 -1.93
CA THR A 140 -24.37 -22.77 -2.68
C THR A 140 -24.13 -21.31 -3.02
N PRO A 141 -23.02 -20.73 -2.56
CA PRO A 141 -22.57 -19.41 -2.97
C PRO A 141 -22.41 -19.28 -4.49
N PRO A 142 -22.41 -18.06 -5.04
CA PRO A 142 -22.17 -17.84 -6.46
C PRO A 142 -20.81 -18.39 -6.88
N THR A 143 -20.74 -18.91 -8.09
CA THR A 143 -19.48 -19.41 -8.65
C THR A 143 -18.70 -18.33 -9.40
N ALA A 144 -17.45 -18.60 -9.60
CA ALA A 144 -16.35 -17.76 -10.04
C ALA A 144 -16.46 -17.05 -11.40
N ILE A 145 -17.51 -17.19 -12.17
CA ILE A 145 -17.57 -16.58 -13.53
C ILE A 145 -17.50 -15.04 -13.47
N THR A 146 -17.62 -14.46 -12.29
CA THR A 146 -17.76 -13.02 -12.09
C THR A 146 -16.69 -12.37 -11.19
N ASN A 147 -15.72 -13.12 -10.65
CA ASN A 147 -14.66 -12.57 -9.81
C ASN A 147 -13.32 -12.52 -10.57
N PRO A 148 -12.64 -11.36 -10.62
CA PRO A 148 -11.33 -11.18 -11.27
C PRO A 148 -10.25 -12.15 -10.79
N LEU A 149 -10.36 -12.57 -9.54
CA LEU A 149 -9.41 -13.45 -8.86
C LEU A 149 -9.69 -14.94 -9.06
N GLY A 150 -10.70 -15.29 -9.87
CA GLY A 150 -11.01 -16.67 -10.22
C GLY A 150 -11.96 -17.39 -9.27
N GLY A 151 -12.71 -16.67 -8.40
CA GLY A 151 -13.67 -17.28 -7.49
C GLY A 151 -14.70 -16.28 -6.94
N GLY A 152 -15.87 -16.76 -6.50
CA GLY A 152 -16.79 -16.02 -5.63
C GLY A 152 -16.23 -15.93 -4.21
N GLY A 153 -16.96 -15.31 -3.26
CA GLY A 153 -16.57 -15.23 -1.85
C GLY A 153 -16.20 -16.58 -1.22
N LEU A 154 -16.71 -17.69 -1.79
CA LEU A 154 -16.29 -19.06 -1.47
C LEU A 154 -16.08 -19.84 -2.77
N THR A 155 -14.92 -20.45 -2.94
CA THR A 155 -14.51 -21.16 -4.16
C THR A 155 -14.17 -22.61 -3.87
N TYR A 156 -14.45 -23.50 -4.82
CA TYR A 156 -13.97 -24.86 -4.89
C TYR A 156 -13.14 -25.05 -6.16
N ASP A 157 -11.98 -25.66 -6.02
CA ASP A 157 -11.20 -26.12 -7.17
C ASP A 157 -10.27 -27.28 -6.76
N THR A 158 -9.66 -27.90 -7.78
CA THR A 158 -8.64 -28.93 -7.61
C THR A 158 -7.29 -28.34 -7.98
N SER A 159 -6.32 -28.44 -7.09
CA SER A 159 -4.96 -28.00 -7.38
C SER A 159 -4.39 -28.68 -8.63
N PRO A 160 -4.04 -27.94 -9.69
CA PRO A 160 -3.54 -28.53 -10.94
C PRO A 160 -2.24 -29.30 -10.75
N SER A 161 -1.35 -28.80 -9.88
CA SER A 161 -0.03 -29.40 -9.65
C SER A 161 -0.05 -30.53 -8.64
N TRP A 162 -0.95 -30.50 -7.65
CA TRP A 162 -0.94 -31.40 -6.50
C TRP A 162 -2.13 -32.34 -6.41
N GLY A 163 -3.20 -32.09 -7.18
CA GLY A 163 -4.39 -32.93 -7.23
C GLY A 163 -5.31 -32.83 -5.99
N ASN A 164 -5.04 -31.91 -5.06
CA ASN A 164 -5.85 -31.72 -3.87
C ASN A 164 -7.12 -30.94 -4.18
N HIS A 165 -8.26 -31.44 -3.67
CA HIS A 165 -9.52 -30.69 -3.67
C HIS A 165 -9.54 -29.72 -2.51
N VAL A 166 -9.91 -28.48 -2.77
CA VAL A 166 -9.92 -27.39 -1.79
C VAL A 166 -11.18 -26.55 -1.91
N VAL A 167 -11.76 -26.18 -0.78
CA VAL A 167 -12.73 -25.10 -0.66
C VAL A 167 -12.11 -24.01 0.19
N TRP A 168 -12.12 -22.76 -0.28
CA TRP A 168 -11.55 -21.62 0.43
C TRP A 168 -12.36 -20.35 0.18
N SER A 169 -12.25 -19.39 1.10
CA SER A 169 -12.84 -18.06 0.96
C SER A 169 -11.87 -17.06 0.34
N LEU A 170 -12.43 -16.08 -0.40
CA LEU A 170 -11.76 -14.88 -0.86
C LEU A 170 -12.80 -13.76 -0.93
N SER A 171 -12.88 -12.92 0.07
CA SER A 171 -13.99 -12.00 0.28
C SER A 171 -13.75 -10.57 -0.19
N GLU A 172 -12.51 -10.21 -0.46
CA GLU A 172 -12.13 -8.87 -0.89
C GLU A 172 -12.52 -8.59 -2.35
N PRO A 173 -13.03 -7.39 -2.68
CA PRO A 173 -13.40 -6.32 -1.77
C PRO A 173 -14.86 -6.42 -1.30
N PHE A 174 -15.77 -7.07 -2.04
CA PHE A 174 -17.22 -7.03 -1.84
C PHE A 174 -17.88 -8.41 -1.85
N SER A 175 -17.18 -9.49 -1.45
CA SER A 175 -17.67 -10.86 -1.60
C SER A 175 -17.92 -11.61 -0.29
N ALA A 176 -17.77 -10.96 0.88
CA ALA A 176 -18.05 -11.60 2.16
C ALA A 176 -19.50 -12.04 2.29
N TYR A 177 -20.46 -11.22 1.88
CA TYR A 177 -21.90 -11.52 1.92
C TYR A 177 -22.30 -12.70 1.01
N GLU A 178 -21.43 -13.12 0.12
CA GLU A 178 -21.67 -14.26 -0.75
C GLU A 178 -21.68 -15.59 0.01
N TRP A 179 -21.07 -15.66 1.20
CA TRP A 179 -21.00 -16.91 1.97
C TRP A 179 -21.40 -16.81 3.45
N PHE A 180 -21.39 -15.60 4.04
CA PHE A 180 -21.89 -15.40 5.41
C PHE A 180 -22.62 -14.07 5.58
N PRO A 181 -23.56 -13.98 6.55
CA PRO A 181 -24.29 -12.75 6.82
C PRO A 181 -23.35 -11.70 7.45
N CYS A 182 -23.19 -10.55 6.81
CA CYS A 182 -22.24 -9.53 7.28
C CYS A 182 -22.68 -8.09 6.94
N LYS A 183 -22.00 -7.13 7.54
CA LYS A 183 -21.93 -5.73 7.15
C LYS A 183 -20.59 -5.53 6.44
N GLN A 184 -20.61 -5.05 5.18
CA GLN A 184 -19.39 -4.79 4.41
C GLN A 184 -19.00 -3.31 4.51
N SER A 185 -18.37 -2.92 5.63
CA SER A 185 -17.86 -1.58 5.89
C SER A 185 -16.44 -1.68 6.42
N LEU A 186 -15.46 -1.11 5.72
CA LEU A 186 -14.04 -1.12 6.13
C LEU A 186 -13.80 -0.40 7.46
N THR A 187 -14.64 0.60 7.77
CA THR A 187 -14.52 1.38 9.00
C THR A 187 -15.19 0.70 10.21
N ASP A 188 -15.80 -0.48 10.01
CA ASP A 188 -16.48 -1.26 11.05
C ASP A 188 -15.79 -2.61 11.23
N LYS A 189 -14.58 -2.57 11.82
CA LYS A 189 -13.86 -3.80 12.22
C LYS A 189 -14.56 -4.43 13.41
N ALA A 190 -14.93 -5.70 13.31
CA ALA A 190 -15.39 -6.44 14.48
C ALA A 190 -14.25 -6.63 15.49
N ASP A 191 -14.49 -6.39 16.79
CA ASP A 191 -13.47 -6.50 17.84
C ASP A 191 -12.83 -7.90 17.90
N SER A 192 -13.57 -8.93 17.44
CA SER A 192 -13.12 -10.32 17.41
C SER A 192 -14.05 -11.19 16.56
N CYS A 193 -13.57 -12.40 16.18
CA CYS A 193 -14.43 -13.39 15.56
C CYS A 193 -14.17 -14.81 16.06
N GLN A 194 -15.15 -15.68 15.88
CA GLN A 194 -15.04 -17.11 16.12
C GLN A 194 -15.59 -17.89 14.91
N VAL A 195 -14.83 -18.85 14.42
CA VAL A 195 -15.21 -19.68 13.29
C VAL A 195 -15.18 -21.16 13.69
N LYS A 196 -16.33 -21.82 13.59
CA LYS A 196 -16.50 -23.24 13.85
C LYS A 196 -16.81 -23.95 12.55
N LEU A 197 -15.92 -24.86 12.14
CA LEU A 197 -16.05 -25.57 10.86
C LEU A 197 -16.19 -27.06 11.11
N THR A 198 -17.35 -27.60 10.81
CA THR A 198 -17.59 -29.05 10.80
C THR A 198 -17.27 -29.57 9.40
N VAL A 199 -16.26 -30.44 9.32
CA VAL A 199 -15.68 -30.95 8.06
C VAL A 199 -15.47 -32.47 8.16
N PRO A 200 -15.35 -33.21 7.02
CA PRO A 200 -14.99 -34.61 7.03
C PRO A 200 -13.68 -34.88 7.81
N ASP A 201 -13.61 -35.96 8.58
CA ASP A 201 -12.44 -36.34 9.40
C ASP A 201 -11.14 -36.49 8.58
N THR A 202 -11.25 -36.69 7.27
CA THR A 202 -10.12 -36.74 6.35
C THR A 202 -9.54 -35.37 5.97
N CYS A 203 -10.25 -34.28 6.36
CA CYS A 203 -9.89 -32.91 6.06
C CYS A 203 -9.43 -32.16 7.31
N LYS A 204 -8.69 -31.07 7.09
CA LYS A 204 -8.44 -30.05 8.10
C LYS A 204 -9.09 -28.75 7.63
N ALA A 205 -9.45 -27.92 8.60
CA ALA A 205 -10.04 -26.62 8.34
C ALA A 205 -9.20 -25.51 8.98
N GLY A 206 -8.68 -24.58 8.16
CA GLY A 206 -7.93 -23.41 8.62
C GLY A 206 -8.81 -22.17 8.69
N SER A 207 -8.53 -21.29 9.66
CA SER A 207 -9.18 -19.98 9.83
C SER A 207 -8.31 -19.04 10.68
N ASN A 208 -8.84 -17.86 10.98
CA ASN A 208 -8.19 -16.78 11.72
C ASN A 208 -7.98 -17.12 13.22
N GLY A 209 -6.95 -16.54 13.81
CA GLY A 209 -6.66 -16.65 15.25
C GLY A 209 -6.11 -18.01 15.67
N LEU A 210 -6.39 -18.44 16.90
CA LEU A 210 -5.93 -19.70 17.45
C LEU A 210 -6.96 -20.81 17.30
N LEU A 211 -6.49 -22.03 17.02
CA LEU A 211 -7.30 -23.24 17.07
C LEU A 211 -7.49 -23.64 18.53
N GLU A 212 -8.69 -23.41 19.08
CA GLU A 212 -8.99 -23.73 20.48
C GLU A 212 -9.32 -25.22 20.69
N ASN A 213 -10.08 -25.81 19.74
CA ASN A 213 -10.52 -27.20 19.86
C ASN A 213 -10.64 -27.89 18.49
N ILE A 214 -10.43 -29.20 18.52
CA ILE A 214 -10.90 -30.13 17.47
C ILE A 214 -11.81 -31.15 18.16
N VAL A 215 -13.11 -31.13 17.84
CA VAL A 215 -14.10 -32.00 18.44
C VAL A 215 -14.55 -33.05 17.43
N SER A 216 -14.22 -34.32 17.67
CA SER A 216 -14.77 -35.42 16.86
C SER A 216 -16.25 -35.59 17.16
N LEU A 217 -17.08 -35.64 16.12
CA LEU A 217 -18.54 -35.80 16.27
C LEU A 217 -19.01 -37.25 16.13
N GLY A 218 -18.09 -38.20 15.87
CA GLY A 218 -18.36 -39.64 15.83
C GLY A 218 -19.15 -40.14 14.61
N ASN A 219 -19.43 -39.25 13.66
CA ASN A 219 -20.19 -39.54 12.43
C ASN A 219 -19.37 -39.37 11.14
N GLY A 220 -18.04 -39.46 11.23
CA GLY A 220 -17.11 -39.22 10.12
C GLY A 220 -16.80 -37.74 9.90
N THR A 221 -17.13 -36.87 10.87
CA THR A 221 -16.82 -35.45 10.84
C THR A 221 -16.18 -34.95 12.12
N SER A 222 -15.36 -33.93 12.00
CA SER A 222 -14.75 -33.20 13.13
C SER A 222 -15.05 -31.71 13.01
N ARG A 223 -15.22 -31.06 14.17
CA ARG A 223 -15.45 -29.62 14.25
C ARG A 223 -14.17 -28.94 14.73
N TYR A 224 -13.65 -28.04 13.90
CA TYR A 224 -12.53 -27.16 14.20
C TYR A 224 -13.07 -25.84 14.75
N GLU A 225 -12.62 -25.44 15.94
CA GLU A 225 -13.08 -24.22 16.63
C GLU A 225 -11.91 -23.22 16.70
N TRP A 226 -11.94 -22.22 15.82
CA TRP A 226 -10.99 -21.14 15.73
C TRP A 226 -11.53 -19.90 16.43
N LYS A 227 -10.66 -19.15 17.11
CA LYS A 227 -11.01 -17.86 17.71
C LYS A 227 -9.90 -16.85 17.48
N HIS A 228 -10.31 -15.72 16.96
CA HIS A 228 -9.49 -14.54 16.76
C HIS A 228 -9.94 -13.43 17.71
N ARG A 229 -8.99 -12.79 18.43
CA ARG A 229 -9.26 -11.89 19.56
C ARG A 229 -8.88 -10.45 19.30
N HIS A 230 -8.48 -10.13 18.06
CA HIS A 230 -8.12 -8.79 17.61
C HIS A 230 -9.16 -8.24 16.65
N PRO A 231 -9.25 -6.91 16.50
CA PRO A 231 -10.09 -6.30 15.49
C PRO A 231 -9.81 -6.85 14.09
N ILE A 232 -10.87 -7.18 13.37
CA ILE A 232 -10.78 -7.83 12.06
C ILE A 232 -11.83 -7.26 11.11
N ASP A 233 -11.40 -6.97 9.88
CA ASP A 233 -12.31 -6.54 8.83
C ASP A 233 -13.09 -7.71 8.25
N TYR A 234 -14.29 -7.43 7.72
CA TYR A 234 -15.20 -8.45 7.18
C TYR A 234 -14.55 -9.30 6.09
N TYR A 235 -13.72 -8.70 5.22
CA TYR A 235 -13.10 -9.40 4.09
C TYR A 235 -11.91 -10.29 4.49
N LEU A 236 -11.37 -10.10 5.70
CA LEU A 236 -10.24 -10.86 6.24
C LEU A 236 -10.66 -12.12 7.01
N ILE A 237 -11.96 -12.27 7.32
CA ILE A 237 -12.49 -13.50 7.92
C ILE A 237 -12.42 -14.61 6.87
N SER A 238 -11.77 -15.72 7.21
CA SER A 238 -11.40 -16.73 6.22
C SER A 238 -11.68 -18.16 6.65
N VAL A 239 -11.88 -19.01 5.66
CA VAL A 239 -11.98 -20.46 5.81
C VAL A 239 -11.22 -21.14 4.66
N ALA A 240 -10.52 -22.25 4.98
CA ALA A 240 -9.93 -23.13 3.97
C ALA A 240 -10.06 -24.58 4.42
N VAL A 241 -10.62 -25.45 3.56
CA VAL A 241 -10.88 -26.85 3.85
C VAL A 241 -10.25 -27.73 2.77
N ALA A 242 -9.30 -28.55 3.17
CA ALA A 242 -8.70 -29.56 2.28
C ALA A 242 -8.11 -30.73 3.09
N LYS A 243 -7.54 -31.71 2.39
CA LYS A 243 -6.68 -32.73 2.99
C LYS A 243 -5.30 -32.10 3.19
N TYR A 244 -5.06 -31.53 4.38
CA TYR A 244 -3.80 -30.89 4.74
C TYR A 244 -2.95 -31.74 5.70
N VAL A 245 -1.63 -31.49 5.67
CA VAL A 245 -0.69 -31.79 6.74
C VAL A 245 -0.32 -30.50 7.48
N ASP A 246 -0.02 -30.63 8.77
CA ASP A 246 0.48 -29.51 9.57
C ASP A 246 2.00 -29.40 9.42
N TYR A 247 2.49 -28.18 9.21
CA TYR A 247 3.88 -27.84 9.32
C TYR A 247 4.02 -26.54 10.12
N THR A 248 4.61 -26.62 11.30
CA THR A 248 4.72 -25.48 12.22
C THR A 248 6.18 -25.12 12.46
N ILE A 249 6.50 -23.85 12.32
CA ILE A 249 7.80 -23.25 12.62
C ILE A 249 7.58 -22.05 13.54
N TYR A 250 8.66 -21.39 13.98
CA TYR A 250 8.60 -20.24 14.88
C TYR A 250 9.58 -19.17 14.45
N ALA A 251 9.17 -17.91 14.53
CA ALA A 251 10.04 -16.73 14.45
C ALA A 251 10.39 -16.24 15.86
N ASN A 252 11.59 -15.66 16.02
CA ASN A 252 12.10 -15.17 17.31
C ASN A 252 12.59 -13.73 17.20
N PRO A 253 11.71 -12.75 16.90
CA PRO A 253 12.11 -11.38 16.76
C PRO A 253 12.72 -10.82 18.05
N ILE A 254 13.75 -10.01 17.94
CA ILE A 254 14.36 -9.35 19.10
C ILE A 254 13.34 -8.39 19.73
N GLY A 255 13.03 -8.63 21.01
CA GLY A 255 12.05 -7.85 21.77
C GLY A 255 10.65 -8.43 21.83
N ALA A 256 10.36 -9.50 21.09
CA ALA A 256 9.10 -10.22 21.24
C ALA A 256 9.00 -10.92 22.61
N PRO A 257 7.82 -10.95 23.24
CA PRO A 257 7.63 -11.57 24.56
C PRO A 257 7.75 -13.10 24.51
N ALA A 258 7.50 -13.71 23.35
CA ALA A 258 7.59 -15.15 23.10
C ALA A 258 7.85 -15.44 21.63
N PRO A 259 8.28 -16.66 21.27
CA PRO A 259 8.35 -17.08 19.87
C PRO A 259 7.00 -16.99 19.17
N ILE A 260 6.95 -16.38 17.98
CA ILE A 260 5.74 -16.24 17.18
C ILE A 260 5.53 -17.54 16.40
N MET A 261 4.41 -18.21 16.64
CA MET A 261 4.06 -19.45 15.93
C MET A 261 3.68 -19.16 14.48
N ILE A 262 4.24 -19.93 13.54
CA ILE A 262 3.88 -19.92 12.12
C ILE A 262 3.29 -21.29 11.78
N LYS A 263 1.95 -21.34 11.67
CA LYS A 263 1.22 -22.58 11.44
C LYS A 263 0.81 -22.71 9.98
N ASN A 264 1.33 -23.74 9.30
CA ASN A 264 1.09 -23.96 7.88
C ASN A 264 0.21 -25.20 7.66
N TYR A 265 -0.82 -25.06 6.85
CA TYR A 265 -1.65 -26.13 6.31
C TYR A 265 -1.26 -26.34 4.84
N ILE A 266 -0.43 -27.37 4.62
CA ILE A 266 0.14 -27.73 3.32
C ILE A 266 -0.61 -28.96 2.79
N TYR A 267 -0.82 -29.06 1.48
CA TYR A 267 -1.47 -30.23 0.90
C TYR A 267 -0.81 -31.55 1.33
N ASN A 268 -1.61 -32.57 1.57
CA ASN A 268 -1.14 -33.88 2.00
C ASN A 268 -0.48 -34.71 0.90
N ASN A 269 -0.36 -34.20 -0.33
CA ASN A 269 0.47 -34.82 -1.35
C ASN A 269 1.93 -34.86 -0.84
N PRO A 270 2.58 -36.05 -0.82
CA PRO A 270 3.90 -36.22 -0.20
C PRO A 270 5.01 -35.33 -0.77
N ALA A 271 4.86 -34.84 -1.99
CA ALA A 271 5.86 -33.99 -2.62
C ALA A 271 5.66 -32.49 -2.33
N THR A 272 4.48 -32.05 -1.83
CA THR A 272 4.20 -30.62 -1.67
C THR A 272 5.07 -29.96 -0.61
N LEU A 273 5.09 -30.52 0.61
CA LEU A 273 5.91 -29.93 1.68
C LEU A 273 7.41 -29.94 1.35
N PRO A 274 8.02 -31.04 0.89
CA PRO A 274 9.42 -31.00 0.46
C PRO A 274 9.73 -29.96 -0.62
N ASN A 275 8.78 -29.67 -1.51
CA ASN A 275 8.97 -28.68 -2.58
C ASN A 275 9.03 -27.24 -2.04
N PHE A 276 8.24 -26.91 -1.00
CA PHE A 276 8.10 -25.55 -0.50
C PHE A 276 8.71 -25.32 0.89
N GLN A 277 9.27 -26.34 1.53
CA GLN A 277 9.74 -26.25 2.92
C GLN A 277 10.78 -25.16 3.13
N ALA A 278 11.71 -25.00 2.18
CA ALA A 278 12.74 -23.97 2.26
C ALA A 278 12.11 -22.57 2.24
N ASP A 279 11.24 -22.31 1.27
CA ASP A 279 10.57 -21.00 1.12
C ASP A 279 9.65 -20.70 2.30
N ILE A 280 8.94 -21.71 2.83
CA ILE A 280 8.10 -21.54 4.04
C ILE A 280 8.95 -21.17 5.24
N ASN A 281 10.15 -21.74 5.39
CA ASN A 281 11.05 -21.45 6.50
C ASN A 281 11.53 -20.00 6.50
N GLU A 282 11.70 -19.38 5.33
CA GLU A 282 12.08 -17.96 5.20
C GLU A 282 11.05 -17.01 5.83
N THR A 283 9.80 -17.46 6.00
CA THR A 283 8.76 -16.65 6.68
C THR A 283 9.20 -16.19 8.08
N ALA A 284 9.99 -16.99 8.79
CA ALA A 284 10.51 -16.61 10.11
C ALA A 284 11.45 -15.40 10.02
N ASP A 285 12.36 -15.41 9.04
CA ASP A 285 13.30 -14.30 8.82
C ASP A 285 12.55 -13.02 8.41
N PHE A 286 11.47 -13.15 7.64
CA PHE A 286 10.66 -12.02 7.21
C PHE A 286 9.88 -11.40 8.39
N ILE A 287 9.30 -12.22 9.28
CA ILE A 287 8.66 -11.72 10.52
C ILE A 287 9.69 -10.97 11.37
N GLU A 288 10.89 -11.53 11.58
CA GLU A 288 11.95 -10.90 12.38
C GLU A 288 12.40 -9.57 11.78
N LEU A 289 12.55 -9.50 10.46
CA LEU A 289 12.89 -8.28 9.74
C LEU A 289 11.81 -7.19 9.91
N PHE A 290 10.55 -7.52 9.63
CA PHE A 290 9.44 -6.58 9.66
C PHE A 290 9.10 -6.13 11.09
N TYR A 291 9.28 -7.00 12.08
CA TYR A 291 9.19 -6.64 13.51
C TYR A 291 10.17 -5.52 13.87
N GLY A 292 11.41 -5.62 13.40
CA GLY A 292 12.41 -4.57 13.58
C GLY A 292 12.07 -3.26 12.89
N MET A 293 11.45 -3.33 11.70
CA MET A 293 11.13 -2.17 10.86
C MET A 293 9.85 -1.45 11.26
N PHE A 294 8.78 -2.19 11.56
CA PHE A 294 7.42 -1.65 11.73
C PHE A 294 6.93 -1.68 13.17
N GLY A 295 7.63 -2.37 14.06
CA GLY A 295 7.23 -2.66 15.43
C GLY A 295 6.67 -4.07 15.58
N PRO A 296 6.14 -4.41 16.78
CA PRO A 296 5.65 -5.75 17.10
C PRO A 296 4.71 -6.31 16.01
N TYR A 297 4.79 -7.63 15.82
CA TYR A 297 3.79 -8.32 14.99
C TYR A 297 2.41 -8.14 15.66
N PRO A 298 1.43 -7.56 14.97
CA PRO A 298 0.19 -7.10 15.62
C PRO A 298 -0.61 -8.20 16.33
N PHE A 299 -0.37 -9.46 15.95
CA PHE A 299 -1.07 -10.65 16.45
C PHE A 299 -0.08 -11.64 17.08
N GLU A 300 0.97 -11.15 17.73
CA GLU A 300 2.05 -11.98 18.29
C GLU A 300 1.61 -12.91 19.43
N ASP A 301 0.50 -12.60 20.09
CA ASP A 301 -0.14 -13.44 21.11
C ASP A 301 -1.02 -14.56 20.52
N GLU A 302 -1.20 -14.56 19.19
CA GLU A 302 -1.92 -15.63 18.48
C GLU A 302 -0.96 -16.42 17.57
N LYS A 303 -0.89 -16.09 16.30
CA LYS A 303 -0.02 -16.76 15.32
C LYS A 303 0.05 -15.99 14.02
N TYR A 304 0.98 -16.37 13.15
CA TYR A 304 0.89 -16.27 11.70
C TYR A 304 0.71 -17.66 11.08
N GLY A 305 0.45 -17.76 9.80
CA GLY A 305 0.43 -19.03 9.09
C GLY A 305 -0.16 -18.97 7.69
N HIS A 306 -0.20 -20.14 7.05
CA HIS A 306 -0.65 -20.27 5.68
C HIS A 306 -1.64 -21.43 5.52
N CYS A 307 -2.65 -21.25 4.65
CA CYS A 307 -3.44 -22.31 4.06
C CYS A 307 -3.16 -22.35 2.55
N MET A 308 -2.77 -23.49 2.01
CA MET A 308 -2.66 -23.63 0.56
C MET A 308 -4.04 -23.72 -0.08
N ALA A 309 -4.24 -22.95 -1.17
CA ALA A 309 -5.39 -23.06 -2.06
C ALA A 309 -4.93 -22.89 -3.51
N PRO A 310 -5.65 -23.39 -4.53
CA PRO A 310 -5.23 -23.29 -5.92
C PRO A 310 -5.50 -21.91 -6.53
N ILE A 311 -4.92 -20.88 -5.93
CA ILE A 311 -4.95 -19.49 -6.40
C ILE A 311 -3.62 -19.12 -7.05
N SER A 312 -3.65 -18.14 -7.96
CA SER A 312 -2.44 -17.67 -8.66
C SER A 312 -1.76 -16.52 -7.90
N GLY A 313 -1.38 -16.74 -6.64
CA GLY A 313 -0.82 -15.71 -5.75
C GLY A 313 -1.22 -15.96 -4.31
N GLY A 314 -1.51 -14.91 -3.56
CA GLY A 314 -1.93 -14.98 -2.17
C GLY A 314 -3.18 -14.14 -1.87
N MET A 315 -3.63 -14.25 -0.63
CA MET A 315 -4.63 -13.44 0.02
C MET A 315 -4.27 -13.30 1.49
N GLU A 316 -4.19 -12.10 1.96
CA GLU A 316 -3.67 -11.69 3.27
C GLU A 316 -4.60 -11.97 4.46
N HIS A 317 -5.43 -13.00 4.42
CA HIS A 317 -6.33 -13.32 5.52
C HIS A 317 -5.64 -13.19 6.89
N GLN A 318 -6.24 -12.43 7.78
CA GLN A 318 -5.63 -12.05 9.05
C GLN A 318 -5.20 -13.27 9.85
N THR A 319 -3.91 -13.37 10.18
CA THR A 319 -3.22 -14.46 10.86
C THR A 319 -3.16 -15.81 10.13
N MET A 320 -3.79 -15.95 8.96
CA MET A 320 -3.85 -17.21 8.20
C MET A 320 -3.94 -16.94 6.69
N THR A 321 -2.85 -16.46 6.12
CA THR A 321 -2.71 -16.15 4.68
C THR A 321 -3.09 -17.37 3.82
N THR A 322 -3.80 -17.13 2.72
CA THR A 322 -4.07 -18.16 1.72
C THR A 322 -3.10 -18.00 0.55
N GLN A 323 -2.33 -19.02 0.21
CA GLN A 323 -1.33 -18.98 -0.89
C GLN A 323 -1.43 -20.18 -1.82
N GLY A 324 -1.19 -19.94 -3.12
CA GLY A 324 -1.16 -21.01 -4.14
C GLY A 324 0.18 -21.75 -4.20
N PHE A 325 1.25 -21.05 -3.87
CA PHE A 325 2.64 -21.49 -3.88
C PHE A 325 3.46 -20.58 -2.94
N PHE A 326 4.72 -20.95 -2.71
CA PHE A 326 5.62 -20.16 -1.86
C PHE A 326 6.81 -19.68 -2.69
N ASN A 327 7.09 -18.40 -2.59
CA ASN A 327 8.34 -17.75 -2.95
C ASN A 327 8.55 -16.53 -2.04
N LYS A 328 9.77 -16.01 -2.01
CA LYS A 328 10.13 -14.93 -1.07
C LYS A 328 9.33 -13.65 -1.24
N THR A 329 9.08 -13.19 -2.48
CA THR A 329 8.36 -11.93 -2.73
C THR A 329 6.88 -12.06 -2.37
N LEU A 330 6.19 -13.09 -2.84
CA LEU A 330 4.80 -13.34 -2.50
C LEU A 330 4.61 -13.50 -0.98
N THR A 331 5.45 -14.34 -0.34
CA THR A 331 5.33 -14.59 1.10
C THR A 331 5.61 -13.32 1.93
N ALA A 332 6.60 -12.50 1.52
CA ALA A 332 6.88 -11.22 2.17
C ALA A 332 5.74 -10.21 1.99
N HIS A 333 5.14 -10.15 0.80
CA HIS A 333 3.97 -9.31 0.48
C HIS A 333 2.78 -9.65 1.39
N GLU A 334 2.35 -10.90 1.38
CA GLU A 334 1.19 -11.37 2.15
C GLU A 334 1.41 -11.28 3.67
N LEU A 335 2.64 -11.48 4.13
CA LEU A 335 3.00 -11.27 5.53
C LEU A 335 2.95 -9.77 5.89
N ALA A 336 3.46 -8.90 5.03
CA ALA A 336 3.49 -7.45 5.28
C ALA A 336 2.09 -6.88 5.49
N HIS A 337 1.09 -7.45 4.83
CA HIS A 337 -0.30 -7.07 5.03
C HIS A 337 -0.78 -7.21 6.47
N GLN A 338 -0.15 -8.05 7.30
CA GLN A 338 -0.54 -8.15 8.71
C GLN A 338 -0.37 -6.81 9.45
N TRP A 339 0.57 -5.95 9.00
CA TRP A 339 0.70 -4.54 9.43
C TRP A 339 -0.08 -3.59 8.52
N TRP A 340 0.03 -3.76 7.19
CA TRP A 340 -0.46 -2.85 6.14
C TRP A 340 -1.70 -3.42 5.46
N GLY A 341 -2.87 -3.19 6.03
CA GLY A 341 -4.14 -3.75 5.58
C GLY A 341 -4.92 -4.45 6.69
N ASN A 342 -4.25 -5.22 7.57
CA ASN A 342 -4.91 -5.98 8.62
C ASN A 342 -4.91 -5.23 9.96
N HIS A 343 -3.75 -4.81 10.46
CA HIS A 343 -3.66 -4.00 11.68
C HIS A 343 -4.20 -2.59 11.43
N VAL A 344 -3.72 -1.94 10.39
CA VAL A 344 -4.25 -0.66 9.90
C VAL A 344 -4.80 -0.87 8.49
N THR A 345 -6.10 -0.77 8.33
CA THR A 345 -6.80 -0.98 7.05
C THR A 345 -7.07 0.36 6.36
N CYS A 346 -7.13 0.39 5.04
CA CYS A 346 -7.59 1.58 4.32
C CYS A 346 -9.05 1.90 4.70
N ALA A 347 -9.34 3.17 5.03
CA ALA A 347 -10.69 3.60 5.41
C ALA A 347 -11.67 3.60 4.23
N SER A 348 -11.15 3.53 3.01
CA SER A 348 -11.90 3.48 1.76
C SER A 348 -11.11 2.72 0.72
N TRP A 349 -11.77 2.01 -0.18
CA TRP A 349 -11.13 1.39 -1.34
C TRP A 349 -10.44 2.41 -2.27
N SER A 350 -10.73 3.69 -2.12
CA SER A 350 -9.96 4.76 -2.77
C SER A 350 -8.51 4.85 -2.28
N ASP A 351 -8.26 4.42 -1.06
CA ASP A 351 -6.96 4.46 -0.38
C ASP A 351 -6.28 3.08 -0.29
N ILE A 352 -6.68 2.11 -1.12
CA ILE A 352 -6.19 0.73 -1.11
C ILE A 352 -4.65 0.61 -1.23
N TRP A 353 -3.97 1.62 -1.74
CA TRP A 353 -2.50 1.67 -1.79
C TRP A 353 -1.84 1.59 -0.41
N ILE A 354 -2.57 1.97 0.67
CA ILE A 354 -2.09 1.80 2.06
C ILE A 354 -1.89 0.32 2.38
N ASN A 355 -2.73 -0.55 1.82
CA ASN A 355 -2.57 -1.98 1.92
C ASN A 355 -1.54 -2.46 0.89
N GLU A 356 -1.84 -2.37 -0.38
CA GLU A 356 -1.14 -3.02 -1.48
C GLU A 356 0.19 -2.36 -1.87
N GLY A 357 0.23 -1.02 -1.88
CA GLY A 357 1.46 -0.28 -2.19
C GLY A 357 2.52 -0.46 -1.11
N PHE A 358 2.10 -0.51 0.18
CA PHE A 358 3.02 -0.80 1.27
C PHE A 358 3.45 -2.26 1.29
N ALA A 359 2.55 -3.22 1.05
CA ALA A 359 2.92 -4.62 0.95
C ALA A 359 3.93 -4.86 -0.19
N SER A 360 3.71 -4.24 -1.36
CA SER A 360 4.66 -4.26 -2.48
C SER A 360 6.00 -3.58 -2.13
N TYR A 361 5.97 -2.49 -1.36
CA TYR A 361 7.22 -1.87 -0.91
C TYR A 361 7.97 -2.75 0.11
N CYS A 362 7.26 -3.56 0.90
CA CYS A 362 7.87 -4.51 1.81
C CYS A 362 8.60 -5.65 1.08
N GLU A 363 8.18 -6.01 -0.15
CA GLU A 363 8.97 -6.89 -1.02
C GLU A 363 10.36 -6.28 -1.29
N TYR A 364 10.41 -4.98 -1.66
CA TYR A 364 11.67 -4.27 -1.84
C TYR A 364 12.51 -4.22 -0.54
N LEU A 365 11.89 -3.90 0.60
CA LEU A 365 12.58 -3.84 1.89
C LEU A 365 13.15 -5.21 2.30
N MET A 366 12.42 -6.28 2.04
CA MET A 366 12.88 -7.65 2.25
C MET A 366 14.09 -7.95 1.34
N LEU A 367 14.00 -7.64 0.05
CA LEU A 367 15.12 -7.81 -0.88
C LEU A 367 16.33 -6.94 -0.49
N GLU A 368 16.12 -5.70 -0.08
CA GLU A 368 17.20 -4.79 0.33
C GLU A 368 18.02 -5.36 1.48
N ASN A 369 17.41 -6.06 2.42
CA ASN A 369 18.06 -6.53 3.63
C ASN A 369 18.54 -7.98 3.55
N LEU A 370 17.79 -8.86 2.90
CA LEU A 370 18.10 -10.29 2.84
C LEU A 370 18.69 -10.71 1.49
N TYR A 371 18.35 -10.02 0.39
CA TYR A 371 18.76 -10.37 -0.99
C TYR A 371 19.26 -9.13 -1.78
N PRO A 372 20.28 -8.39 -1.29
CA PRO A 372 20.63 -7.05 -1.80
C PRO A 372 21.05 -7.00 -3.27
N VAL A 373 21.38 -8.14 -3.88
CA VAL A 373 21.71 -8.22 -5.32
C VAL A 373 20.47 -8.01 -6.19
N GLU A 374 19.29 -8.38 -5.71
CA GLU A 374 18.05 -8.38 -6.48
C GLU A 374 17.27 -7.05 -6.38
N LYS A 375 17.48 -6.27 -5.32
CA LYS A 375 16.69 -5.07 -5.02
C LYS A 375 16.65 -4.03 -6.15
N ASN A 376 17.79 -3.82 -6.82
CA ASN A 376 17.88 -2.80 -7.88
C ASN A 376 17.06 -3.19 -9.11
N GLN A 377 17.09 -4.48 -9.49
CA GLN A 377 16.29 -4.97 -10.61
C GLN A 377 14.80 -4.92 -10.27
N PHE A 378 14.42 -5.28 -9.05
CA PHE A 378 13.03 -5.19 -8.60
C PHE A 378 12.48 -3.76 -8.74
N MET A 379 13.20 -2.73 -8.27
CA MET A 379 12.75 -1.35 -8.38
C MET A 379 12.75 -0.83 -9.82
N LEU A 380 13.67 -1.29 -10.68
CA LEU A 380 13.62 -1.01 -12.12
C LEU A 380 12.36 -1.58 -12.76
N ASP A 381 12.03 -2.84 -12.48
CA ASP A 381 10.84 -3.51 -13.02
C ASP A 381 9.55 -2.77 -12.59
N VAL A 382 9.51 -2.30 -11.33
CA VAL A 382 8.42 -1.46 -10.79
C VAL A 382 8.30 -0.16 -11.58
N HIS A 383 9.40 0.57 -11.79
CA HIS A 383 9.39 1.83 -12.53
C HIS A 383 8.98 1.61 -13.98
N ASP A 384 9.55 0.60 -14.64
CA ASP A 384 9.26 0.28 -16.03
C ASP A 384 7.78 -0.05 -16.23
N ASN A 385 7.17 -0.85 -15.32
CA ASN A 385 5.74 -1.14 -15.41
C ASN A 385 4.88 0.12 -15.24
N VAL A 386 5.21 0.99 -14.29
CA VAL A 386 4.48 2.27 -14.11
C VAL A 386 4.53 3.10 -15.39
N MET A 387 5.69 3.17 -16.04
CA MET A 387 5.91 3.99 -17.23
C MET A 387 5.34 3.41 -18.53
N THR A 388 4.78 2.19 -18.51
CA THR A 388 4.09 1.63 -19.70
C THR A 388 2.91 2.46 -20.18
N GLN A 389 2.35 3.34 -19.32
CA GLN A 389 1.26 4.25 -19.66
C GLN A 389 1.47 5.63 -19.01
N ASN A 390 1.14 6.69 -19.73
CA ASN A 390 1.45 8.08 -19.37
C ASN A 390 0.64 8.67 -18.21
N GLY A 391 -0.45 8.04 -17.78
CA GLY A 391 -1.36 8.61 -16.77
C GLY A 391 -1.73 7.63 -15.67
N GLY A 392 -2.68 8.05 -14.84
CA GLY A 392 -3.22 7.30 -13.70
C GLY A 392 -2.62 7.74 -12.36
N SER A 393 -3.54 7.99 -11.41
CA SER A 393 -3.23 8.34 -10.02
C SER A 393 -3.05 7.08 -9.18
N VAL A 394 -2.42 7.19 -8.02
CA VAL A 394 -2.44 6.12 -7.01
C VAL A 394 -3.82 6.09 -6.33
N TRP A 395 -4.35 7.24 -5.97
CA TRP A 395 -5.69 7.37 -5.42
C TRP A 395 -6.75 6.84 -6.41
N VAL A 396 -7.66 6.00 -5.93
CA VAL A 396 -8.69 5.35 -6.75
C VAL A 396 -9.93 6.23 -6.81
N LEU A 397 -10.20 6.85 -7.95
CA LEU A 397 -11.36 7.71 -8.14
C LEU A 397 -12.69 6.91 -8.11
N ASP A 398 -12.72 5.73 -8.75
CA ASP A 398 -13.87 4.84 -8.76
C ASP A 398 -13.62 3.63 -7.85
N SER A 399 -13.96 3.79 -6.58
CA SER A 399 -13.79 2.77 -5.54
C SER A 399 -14.78 1.60 -5.62
N LEU A 400 -15.65 1.57 -6.63
CA LEU A 400 -16.53 0.44 -6.94
C LEU A 400 -15.97 -0.44 -8.07
N ASN A 401 -14.93 0.01 -8.74
CA ASN A 401 -14.30 -0.69 -9.86
C ASN A 401 -13.14 -1.57 -9.36
N GLU A 402 -13.38 -2.87 -9.19
CA GLU A 402 -12.36 -3.83 -8.73
C GLU A 402 -11.07 -3.79 -9.56
N ASN A 403 -11.17 -3.72 -10.90
CA ASN A 403 -9.99 -3.66 -11.76
C ASN A 403 -9.15 -2.40 -11.52
N ARG A 404 -9.80 -1.31 -11.08
CA ARG A 404 -9.08 -0.09 -10.72
C ARG A 404 -8.54 -0.15 -9.29
N ILE A 405 -9.29 -0.73 -8.36
CA ILE A 405 -8.84 -0.95 -6.97
C ILE A 405 -7.53 -1.75 -7.02
N PHE A 406 -7.50 -2.88 -7.72
CA PHE A 406 -6.35 -3.79 -7.80
C PHE A 406 -5.52 -3.61 -9.08
N SER A 407 -5.33 -2.36 -9.50
CA SER A 407 -4.46 -2.06 -10.64
C SER A 407 -3.00 -2.33 -10.31
N GLY A 408 -2.39 -3.40 -10.84
CA GLY A 408 -1.00 -3.76 -10.63
C GLY A 408 -0.05 -2.59 -10.87
N ARG A 409 -0.27 -1.84 -11.95
CA ARG A 409 0.55 -0.69 -12.31
C ARG A 409 0.40 0.51 -11.36
N LEU A 410 -0.81 0.79 -10.89
CA LEU A 410 -1.09 2.04 -10.14
C LEU A 410 -1.13 1.83 -8.64
N THR A 411 -1.85 0.81 -8.18
CA THR A 411 -2.05 0.56 -6.75
C THR A 411 -0.82 -0.09 -6.13
N TYR A 412 -0.24 -1.10 -6.82
CA TYR A 412 0.93 -1.84 -6.36
C TYR A 412 2.22 -1.11 -6.73
N ASP A 413 2.56 -1.02 -8.02
CA ASP A 413 3.88 -0.52 -8.44
C ASP A 413 4.04 0.97 -8.24
N LYS A 414 3.11 1.82 -8.76
CA LYS A 414 3.21 3.25 -8.49
C LYS A 414 3.07 3.53 -6.99
N GLY A 415 2.20 2.78 -6.29
CA GLY A 415 2.06 2.84 -4.84
C GLY A 415 3.38 2.61 -4.11
N SER A 416 4.10 1.53 -4.41
CA SER A 416 5.42 1.23 -3.83
C SER A 416 6.50 2.23 -4.25
N GLY A 417 6.51 2.65 -5.52
CA GLY A 417 7.47 3.62 -6.06
C GLY A 417 7.36 5.00 -5.40
N ILE A 418 6.13 5.48 -5.10
CA ILE A 418 5.98 6.75 -4.38
C ILE A 418 6.44 6.65 -2.93
N ILE A 419 6.26 5.52 -2.25
CA ILE A 419 6.78 5.30 -0.89
C ILE A 419 8.32 5.31 -0.93
N HIS A 420 8.93 4.67 -1.92
CA HIS A 420 10.37 4.69 -2.13
C HIS A 420 10.91 6.12 -2.32
N THR A 421 10.25 6.93 -3.14
CA THR A 421 10.58 8.35 -3.33
C THR A 421 10.39 9.16 -2.04
N MET A 422 9.37 8.91 -1.22
CA MET A 422 9.20 9.57 0.08
C MET A 422 10.38 9.30 1.02
N ARG A 423 10.87 8.04 1.07
CA ARG A 423 12.10 7.69 1.82
C ARG A 423 13.29 8.49 1.33
N TYR A 424 13.46 8.60 0.01
CA TYR A 424 14.51 9.42 -0.59
C TYR A 424 14.35 10.90 -0.24
N MET A 425 13.13 11.45 -0.25
CA MET A 425 12.86 12.85 0.14
C MET A 425 13.25 13.14 1.58
N MET A 426 12.95 12.22 2.50
CA MET A 426 13.35 12.36 3.92
C MET A 426 14.86 12.36 4.10
N ASN A 427 15.62 11.73 3.21
CA ASN A 427 17.07 11.60 3.24
C ASN A 427 17.63 11.14 4.61
N ASN A 428 16.84 10.34 5.32
CA ASN A 428 17.15 9.82 6.65
C ASN A 428 16.31 8.58 6.94
N ASP A 429 16.92 7.41 6.86
CA ASP A 429 16.24 6.13 7.09
C ASP A 429 15.64 6.01 8.50
N SER A 430 16.33 6.58 9.51
CA SER A 430 15.78 6.55 10.87
C SER A 430 14.44 7.29 10.98
N LEU A 431 14.29 8.44 10.29
CA LEU A 431 13.03 9.17 10.24
C LEU A 431 11.99 8.42 9.40
N PHE A 432 12.40 7.78 8.31
CA PHE A 432 11.49 6.98 7.50
C PHE A 432 10.90 5.81 8.30
N PHE A 433 11.74 4.97 8.92
CA PHE A 433 11.26 3.84 9.72
C PHE A 433 10.52 4.28 10.99
N ALA A 434 10.89 5.43 11.59
CA ALA A 434 10.11 6.02 12.67
C ALA A 434 8.72 6.44 12.20
N THR A 435 8.59 6.97 10.97
CA THR A 435 7.29 7.30 10.37
C THR A 435 6.40 6.05 10.26
N LEU A 436 6.96 4.93 9.76
CA LEU A 436 6.22 3.67 9.63
C LEU A 436 5.72 3.16 10.99
N LYS A 437 6.58 3.18 12.01
CA LYS A 437 6.21 2.79 13.40
C LYS A 437 5.15 3.71 13.99
N ASN A 438 5.31 5.02 13.81
CA ASN A 438 4.37 6.01 14.33
C ASN A 438 2.98 5.86 13.67
N TYR A 439 2.95 5.58 12.38
CA TYR A 439 1.69 5.31 11.67
C TYR A 439 1.00 4.06 12.23
N GLN A 440 1.71 2.95 12.35
CA GLN A 440 1.17 1.71 12.92
C GLN A 440 0.65 1.91 14.36
N SER A 441 1.34 2.73 15.15
CA SER A 441 0.91 3.05 16.51
C SER A 441 -0.30 3.98 16.56
N SER A 442 -0.34 5.00 15.67
CA SER A 442 -1.41 6.02 15.69
C SER A 442 -2.76 5.49 15.23
N PHE A 443 -2.75 4.52 14.33
CA PHE A 443 -3.96 3.94 13.74
C PHE A 443 -4.15 2.46 14.12
N SER A 444 -3.49 2.02 15.19
CA SER A 444 -3.54 0.64 15.69
C SER A 444 -4.97 0.10 15.77
N ASN A 445 -5.20 -1.07 15.17
CA ASN A 445 -6.49 -1.75 15.15
C ASN A 445 -7.64 -0.94 14.50
N SER A 446 -7.32 0.04 13.67
CA SER A 446 -8.28 0.97 13.08
C SER A 446 -8.09 1.09 11.57
N THR A 447 -8.68 2.13 11.00
CA THR A 447 -8.56 2.47 9.57
C THR A 447 -7.92 3.84 9.38
N ALA A 448 -7.33 4.07 8.20
CA ALA A 448 -6.75 5.36 7.85
C ALA A 448 -6.94 5.69 6.36
N HIS A 449 -6.90 6.97 6.03
CA HIS A 449 -6.81 7.46 4.65
C HIS A 449 -5.35 7.71 4.23
N GLY A 450 -5.08 7.81 2.95
CA GLY A 450 -3.75 8.13 2.44
C GLY A 450 -3.19 9.44 2.97
N VAL A 451 -4.04 10.42 3.19
CA VAL A 451 -3.66 11.73 3.78
C VAL A 451 -3.25 11.63 5.25
N ASP A 452 -3.78 10.66 6.00
CA ASP A 452 -3.37 10.43 7.40
C ASP A 452 -1.92 9.93 7.45
N PHE A 453 -1.53 9.03 6.54
CA PHE A 453 -0.13 8.63 6.40
C PHE A 453 0.78 9.81 6.05
N ARG A 454 0.37 10.68 5.09
CA ARG A 454 1.09 11.92 4.77
C ARG A 454 1.33 12.76 6.02
N ASP A 455 0.31 12.97 6.83
CA ASP A 455 0.36 13.85 8.00
C ASP A 455 1.26 13.29 9.10
N VAL A 456 1.27 11.97 9.30
CA VAL A 456 2.26 11.30 10.16
C VAL A 456 3.67 11.46 9.60
N ALA A 457 3.86 11.30 8.29
CA ALA A 457 5.15 11.47 7.64
C ALA A 457 5.68 12.90 7.79
N GLN A 458 4.83 13.91 7.60
CA GLN A 458 5.19 15.32 7.82
C GLN A 458 5.56 15.60 9.28
N THR A 459 4.74 15.12 10.21
CA THR A 459 4.97 15.33 11.65
C THR A 459 6.26 14.69 12.12
N THR A 460 6.56 13.49 11.65
CA THR A 460 7.75 12.73 12.07
C THR A 460 9.02 13.27 11.43
N SER A 461 8.99 13.61 10.14
CA SER A 461 10.20 13.96 9.38
C SER A 461 10.48 15.47 9.29
N GLY A 462 9.46 16.30 9.48
CA GLY A 462 9.52 17.75 9.23
C GLY A 462 9.48 18.11 7.73
N VAL A 463 9.37 17.14 6.82
CA VAL A 463 9.27 17.37 5.38
C VAL A 463 7.83 17.67 5.01
N ASN A 464 7.59 18.74 4.24
CA ASN A 464 6.25 19.04 3.72
C ASN A 464 5.92 18.13 2.52
N PHE A 465 5.07 17.13 2.72
CA PHE A 465 4.62 16.21 1.68
C PHE A 465 3.35 16.66 0.94
N ASN A 466 2.74 17.80 1.27
CA ASN A 466 1.52 18.24 0.58
C ASN A 466 1.72 18.37 -0.94
N PRO A 467 2.76 19.09 -1.46
CA PRO A 467 2.97 19.17 -2.90
C PRO A 467 3.25 17.80 -3.52
N TYR A 468 3.94 16.93 -2.79
CA TYR A 468 4.25 15.58 -3.26
C TYR A 468 2.98 14.73 -3.44
N PHE A 469 2.06 14.75 -2.47
CA PHE A 469 0.78 14.04 -2.57
C PHE A 469 -0.10 14.56 -3.70
N GLU A 470 -0.17 15.89 -3.88
CA GLU A 470 -0.88 16.49 -5.03
C GLU A 470 -0.33 16.01 -6.37
N GLN A 471 0.99 15.81 -6.48
CA GLN A 471 1.66 15.45 -7.73
C GLN A 471 1.67 13.94 -7.98
N TRP A 472 1.86 13.12 -6.95
CA TRP A 472 2.15 11.71 -7.08
C TRP A 472 1.02 10.78 -6.64
N TYR A 473 0.27 11.18 -5.60
CA TYR A 473 -0.83 10.40 -5.04
C TYR A 473 -2.15 10.69 -5.77
N PHE A 474 -2.57 11.96 -5.78
CA PHE A 474 -3.74 12.43 -6.52
C PHE A 474 -3.44 12.70 -7.99
N GLY A 475 -2.22 13.14 -8.30
CA GLY A 475 -1.76 13.45 -9.63
C GLY A 475 -1.45 12.23 -10.48
N GLU A 476 -1.27 12.46 -11.78
CA GLU A 476 -1.03 11.42 -12.78
C GLU A 476 0.34 11.56 -13.44
N GLY A 477 0.87 10.43 -13.90
CA GLY A 477 2.08 10.41 -14.71
C GLY A 477 3.38 10.38 -13.91
N PHE A 478 4.45 10.80 -14.58
CA PHE A 478 5.84 10.80 -14.11
C PHE A 478 6.65 11.84 -14.91
N PRO A 479 7.82 12.30 -14.40
CA PRO A 479 8.70 13.21 -15.11
C PRO A 479 9.65 12.49 -16.09
N THR A 480 10.00 13.13 -17.20
CA THR A 480 11.13 12.80 -18.07
C THR A 480 12.19 13.85 -17.89
N TYR A 481 13.34 13.50 -17.27
CA TYR A 481 14.41 14.44 -16.98
C TYR A 481 15.41 14.56 -18.13
N SER A 482 15.87 15.80 -18.40
CA SER A 482 16.99 16.11 -19.31
C SER A 482 18.02 16.97 -18.58
N VAL A 483 19.30 16.78 -18.88
CA VAL A 483 20.41 17.49 -18.26
C VAL A 483 21.25 18.19 -19.32
N ARG A 484 21.44 19.50 -19.15
CA ARG A 484 22.44 20.29 -19.88
C ARG A 484 23.53 20.74 -18.91
N TRP A 485 24.79 20.73 -19.35
CA TRP A 485 25.87 21.14 -18.50
C TRP A 485 26.96 21.92 -19.24
N LYS A 486 27.65 22.79 -18.51
CA LYS A 486 28.78 23.58 -19.01
C LYS A 486 29.91 23.57 -17.99
N GLN A 487 31.12 23.32 -18.47
CA GLN A 487 32.33 23.45 -17.64
C GLN A 487 32.74 24.90 -17.52
N VAL A 488 33.08 25.37 -16.33
CA VAL A 488 33.61 26.71 -16.03
C VAL A 488 34.82 26.57 -15.14
N GLY A 489 36.00 26.38 -15.72
CA GLY A 489 37.19 26.02 -14.96
C GLY A 489 36.99 24.69 -14.22
N ASN A 490 37.16 24.70 -12.88
CA ASN A 490 36.84 23.54 -12.03
C ASN A 490 35.40 23.48 -11.57
N ASP A 491 34.60 24.48 -11.91
CA ASP A 491 33.18 24.53 -11.59
C ASP A 491 32.34 24.03 -12.78
N ALA A 492 31.08 23.68 -12.51
CA ALA A 492 30.11 23.32 -13.56
C ALA A 492 28.77 23.98 -13.34
N ILE A 493 28.17 24.45 -14.43
CA ILE A 493 26.76 24.83 -14.46
C ILE A 493 25.98 23.62 -14.94
N ILE A 494 24.98 23.19 -14.18
CA ILE A 494 24.08 22.09 -14.52
C ILE A 494 22.66 22.62 -14.57
N ARG A 495 22.00 22.45 -15.71
CA ARG A 495 20.56 22.70 -15.88
C ARG A 495 19.85 21.36 -15.92
N ILE A 496 18.91 21.17 -15.01
CA ILE A 496 18.02 20.02 -14.98
C ILE A 496 16.64 20.51 -15.41
N THR A 497 16.12 19.94 -16.49
CA THR A 497 14.75 20.21 -16.96
C THR A 497 13.93 18.93 -16.92
N HIS A 498 12.62 19.04 -16.74
CA HIS A 498 11.74 17.91 -16.94
C HIS A 498 10.45 18.28 -17.66
N THR A 499 9.87 17.29 -18.32
CA THR A 499 8.52 17.32 -18.87
C THR A 499 7.69 16.23 -18.20
N ALA A 500 6.45 16.53 -17.91
CA ALA A 500 5.53 15.55 -17.33
C ALA A 500 4.89 14.68 -18.41
N SER A 501 4.71 13.39 -18.17
CA SER A 501 4.01 12.47 -19.11
C SER A 501 2.51 12.77 -19.21
N LYS A 502 1.92 13.47 -18.20
CA LYS A 502 0.51 13.89 -18.18
C LYS A 502 0.38 15.37 -17.75
N PRO A 503 0.87 16.32 -18.53
CA PRO A 503 1.01 17.72 -18.09
C PRO A 503 -0.32 18.45 -17.87
N ASN A 504 -1.43 17.96 -18.43
CA ASN A 504 -2.75 18.53 -18.22
C ASN A 504 -3.33 18.21 -16.82
N VAL A 505 -2.76 17.26 -16.10
CA VAL A 505 -3.15 16.88 -14.73
C VAL A 505 -2.05 17.25 -13.75
N THR A 506 -0.82 16.82 -14.02
CA THR A 506 0.36 17.09 -13.20
C THR A 506 1.41 17.80 -14.07
N PRO A 507 1.42 19.13 -14.09
CA PRO A 507 2.32 19.88 -14.98
C PRO A 507 3.78 19.88 -14.51
N THR A 508 4.02 19.67 -13.23
CA THR A 508 5.35 19.79 -12.59
C THR A 508 5.52 18.76 -11.49
N PHE A 509 6.73 18.21 -11.36
CA PHE A 509 7.14 17.33 -10.26
C PHE A 509 8.27 18.00 -9.48
N THR A 510 8.12 18.14 -8.16
CA THR A 510 9.05 18.90 -7.29
C THR A 510 9.77 18.02 -6.27
N ASN A 511 10.06 16.79 -6.62
CA ASN A 511 10.88 15.88 -5.82
C ASN A 511 12.37 16.05 -6.14
N PRO A 512 13.29 15.72 -5.21
CA PRO A 512 14.72 15.72 -5.52
C PRO A 512 15.07 14.65 -6.57
N ILE A 513 16.23 14.85 -7.23
CA ILE A 513 16.82 13.88 -8.16
C ILE A 513 18.33 13.82 -7.95
N SER A 514 18.95 12.66 -8.09
CA SER A 514 20.39 12.49 -8.03
C SER A 514 21.01 12.37 -9.43
N LEU A 515 22.17 12.98 -9.62
CA LEU A 515 23.01 12.77 -10.79
C LEU A 515 24.34 12.14 -10.36
N LYS A 516 24.70 11.01 -10.96
CA LYS A 516 26.06 10.47 -10.85
C LYS A 516 26.89 11.06 -11.99
N ILE A 517 27.94 11.79 -11.66
CA ILE A 517 28.78 12.54 -12.58
C ILE A 517 30.16 11.89 -12.64
N ALA A 518 30.53 11.37 -13.80
CA ALA A 518 31.90 10.93 -14.04
C ALA A 518 32.84 12.14 -14.08
N ARG A 519 34.03 12.04 -13.47
CA ARG A 519 35.01 13.12 -13.39
C ARG A 519 36.37 12.68 -13.94
N GLN A 520 37.01 13.55 -14.74
CA GLN A 520 38.33 13.25 -15.34
C GLN A 520 39.40 13.24 -14.26
N GLY A 521 40.12 12.13 -14.10
CA GLY A 521 41.20 11.99 -13.14
C GLY A 521 40.79 11.94 -11.66
N LEU A 522 39.49 11.90 -11.38
CA LEU A 522 38.92 11.82 -10.05
C LEU A 522 37.87 10.68 -9.99
N GLN A 523 37.50 10.26 -8.77
CA GLN A 523 36.37 9.33 -8.60
C GLN A 523 35.05 10.00 -9.02
N ASP A 524 34.13 9.22 -9.57
CA ASP A 524 32.76 9.67 -9.82
C ASP A 524 32.14 10.22 -8.54
N THR A 525 31.23 11.17 -8.70
CA THR A 525 30.47 11.71 -7.57
C THR A 525 28.98 11.65 -7.84
N THR A 526 28.18 11.41 -6.82
CA THR A 526 26.72 11.51 -6.88
C THR A 526 26.27 12.73 -6.10
N ILE A 527 25.51 13.61 -6.75
CA ILE A 527 25.00 14.86 -6.18
C ILE A 527 23.47 14.81 -6.27
N ARG A 528 22.83 15.15 -5.16
CA ARG A 528 21.37 15.32 -5.06
C ARG A 528 21.00 16.76 -5.35
N PHE A 529 19.97 16.96 -6.15
CA PHE A 529 19.43 18.26 -6.55
C PHE A 529 17.97 18.36 -6.15
N ASP A 530 17.59 19.44 -5.51
CA ASP A 530 16.20 19.73 -5.17
C ASP A 530 15.53 20.43 -6.35
N ILE A 531 14.50 19.81 -6.90
CA ILE A 531 13.76 20.32 -8.07
C ILE A 531 12.55 21.10 -7.59
N SER A 532 12.43 22.36 -8.00
CA SER A 532 11.34 23.27 -7.62
C SER A 532 10.50 23.75 -8.80
N ALA A 533 10.96 23.52 -10.04
CA ALA A 533 10.30 23.92 -11.27
C ALA A 533 10.68 22.98 -12.42
N ASN A 534 10.03 23.13 -13.59
CA ASN A 534 10.35 22.36 -14.79
C ASN A 534 11.75 22.65 -15.36
N SER A 535 12.42 23.71 -14.90
CA SER A 535 13.80 24.04 -15.24
C SER A 535 14.50 24.59 -14.00
N ASN A 536 15.63 24.00 -13.63
CA ASN A 536 16.42 24.41 -12.47
C ASN A 536 17.89 24.48 -12.85
N ASP A 537 18.58 25.56 -12.46
CA ASP A 537 20.00 25.79 -12.69
C ASP A 537 20.80 25.66 -11.40
N PHE A 538 21.94 24.98 -11.47
CA PHE A 538 22.81 24.73 -10.33
C PHE A 538 24.26 25.07 -10.70
N LEU A 539 24.95 25.81 -9.83
CA LEU A 539 26.40 25.99 -9.89
C LEU A 539 27.05 25.02 -8.90
N ILE A 540 27.88 24.14 -9.42
CA ILE A 540 28.62 23.19 -8.59
C ILE A 540 30.08 23.62 -8.57
N SER A 541 30.51 24.18 -7.44
CA SER A 541 31.87 24.65 -7.25
C SER A 541 32.85 23.50 -6.96
N ASN A 542 34.06 23.58 -7.51
CA ASN A 542 35.13 22.60 -7.31
C ASN A 542 34.76 21.15 -7.70
N LEU A 543 33.86 20.98 -8.67
CA LEU A 543 33.48 19.67 -9.16
C LEU A 543 34.63 18.91 -9.82
N GLY A 544 35.58 19.64 -10.41
CA GLY A 544 36.58 19.12 -11.32
C GLY A 544 36.04 19.02 -12.75
N LEU A 545 36.84 18.48 -13.66
CA LEU A 545 36.40 18.32 -15.05
C LEU A 545 35.38 17.18 -15.20
N ILE A 546 34.25 17.48 -15.79
CA ILE A 546 33.23 16.46 -16.10
C ILE A 546 33.80 15.50 -17.18
N GLY A 547 33.63 14.21 -16.93
CA GLY A 547 33.97 13.15 -17.86
C GLY A 547 32.86 12.91 -18.92
N ASN A 548 32.84 11.72 -19.47
CA ASN A 548 31.97 11.41 -20.59
C ASN A 548 30.56 10.97 -20.21
N ASN A 549 30.21 10.91 -18.94
CA ASN A 549 28.94 10.35 -18.51
C ASN A 549 28.35 11.06 -17.28
N ILE A 550 27.07 11.39 -17.40
CA ILE A 550 26.20 11.78 -16.28
C ILE A 550 24.99 10.84 -16.32
N ILE A 551 24.74 10.14 -15.22
CA ILE A 551 23.61 9.21 -15.05
C ILE A 551 22.58 9.88 -14.17
N VAL A 552 21.35 9.96 -14.65
CA VAL A 552 20.20 10.45 -13.89
C VAL A 552 19.69 9.32 -13.03
N ASP A 553 19.39 9.60 -11.78
CA ASP A 553 18.85 8.68 -10.77
C ASP A 553 19.53 7.31 -10.71
N PRO A 554 20.83 7.24 -10.44
CA PRO A 554 21.61 6.01 -10.53
C PRO A 554 21.18 4.90 -9.54
N ALA A 555 20.32 5.22 -8.58
CA ALA A 555 19.82 4.29 -7.56
C ALA A 555 18.31 4.05 -7.66
N ASN A 556 17.66 4.55 -8.71
CA ASN A 556 16.23 4.36 -9.00
C ASN A 556 15.30 4.80 -7.84
N TRP A 557 15.58 5.98 -7.26
CA TRP A 557 14.77 6.53 -6.17
C TRP A 557 13.43 7.11 -6.62
N VAL A 558 13.34 7.49 -7.88
CA VAL A 558 12.18 8.23 -8.43
C VAL A 558 11.68 7.52 -9.68
N ILE A 559 10.37 7.33 -9.80
CA ILE A 559 9.78 6.89 -11.06
C ILE A 559 10.03 7.99 -12.09
N ASN A 560 10.96 7.78 -13.01
CA ASN A 560 11.32 8.78 -14.01
C ASN A 560 11.81 8.13 -15.30
N ASP A 561 11.50 8.79 -16.41
CA ASP A 561 12.17 8.55 -17.69
C ASP A 561 13.31 9.58 -17.85
N PHE A 562 14.25 9.28 -18.73
CA PHE A 562 15.34 10.21 -19.05
C PHE A 562 15.33 10.57 -20.53
N GLY A 563 15.45 11.89 -20.78
CA GLY A 563 15.54 12.43 -22.12
C GLY A 563 16.99 12.49 -22.61
N SER A 564 17.56 13.68 -22.64
CA SER A 564 18.94 13.88 -23.12
C SER A 564 19.88 14.40 -22.04
N VAL A 565 21.12 13.92 -22.08
CA VAL A 565 22.25 14.47 -21.30
C VAL A 565 23.27 15.02 -22.30
N ALA A 566 23.58 16.33 -22.26
CA ALA A 566 24.47 16.93 -23.22
C ALA A 566 25.26 18.13 -22.65
N GLN A 567 26.49 18.31 -23.12
CA GLN A 567 27.23 19.52 -22.89
C GLN A 567 26.65 20.67 -23.75
N ASP A 568 26.50 21.83 -23.12
CA ASP A 568 25.99 23.06 -23.75
C ASP A 568 26.85 24.26 -23.35
N ASN A 569 27.79 24.63 -24.18
CA ASN A 569 28.72 25.72 -23.90
C ASN A 569 28.07 27.11 -23.95
N THR A 570 26.81 27.20 -24.40
CA THR A 570 26.03 28.44 -24.37
C THR A 570 25.30 28.64 -23.05
N LEU A 571 25.26 27.59 -22.21
CA LEU A 571 24.56 27.64 -20.94
C LEU A 571 25.12 28.78 -20.07
N SER A 572 24.24 29.60 -19.54
CA SER A 572 24.50 30.58 -18.50
C SER A 572 23.52 30.31 -17.36
N LEU A 573 23.92 30.60 -16.13
CA LEU A 573 22.93 30.65 -15.03
C LEU A 573 21.86 31.66 -15.49
N GLN A 574 20.61 31.23 -15.51
CA GLN A 574 19.55 32.22 -15.47
C GLN A 574 19.77 33.01 -14.19
N GLU A 575 19.97 34.31 -14.29
CA GLU A 575 19.91 35.15 -13.11
C GLU A 575 18.56 34.87 -12.43
N SER A 576 18.60 34.06 -11.38
CA SER A 576 17.46 33.98 -10.50
C SER A 576 17.27 35.40 -9.99
N ILE A 577 16.05 35.85 -9.85
CA ILE A 577 15.75 37.16 -9.22
C ILE A 577 16.33 37.23 -7.80
N ALA A 578 16.71 36.10 -7.19
CA ALA A 578 17.58 36.05 -6.01
C ALA A 578 18.93 36.77 -6.19
N GLU A 579 19.44 36.92 -7.42
CA GLU A 579 20.65 37.65 -7.78
C GLU A 579 20.37 39.04 -8.39
N ALA A 580 19.11 39.44 -8.62
CA ALA A 580 18.82 40.84 -8.83
C ALA A 580 19.40 41.61 -7.64
N ASN A 581 20.30 42.57 -7.89
CA ASN A 581 20.97 43.39 -6.87
C ASN A 581 19.98 44.28 -6.11
N ILE A 582 18.87 43.68 -5.65
CA ILE A 582 17.88 44.37 -4.82
C ILE A 582 18.53 44.53 -3.44
N SER A 583 18.69 45.75 -3.03
CA SER A 583 19.24 46.10 -1.75
C SER A 583 18.40 47.15 -1.04
N VAL A 584 18.39 47.10 0.28
CA VAL A 584 17.71 48.09 1.12
C VAL A 584 18.61 49.32 1.31
N VAL A 585 18.15 50.49 0.93
CA VAL A 585 18.94 51.75 1.04
C VAL A 585 18.06 52.84 1.63
N PRO A 586 18.54 53.46 2.73
CA PRO A 586 19.70 53.11 3.56
C PRO A 586 19.44 51.90 4.44
N ASN A 587 20.49 51.16 4.79
CA ASN A 587 20.46 50.10 5.76
C ASN A 587 21.77 50.10 6.57
N PRO A 588 21.79 50.46 7.85
CA PRO A 588 20.61 50.77 8.72
C PRO A 588 19.83 52.02 8.33
N ASN A 589 18.53 52.09 8.78
CA ASN A 589 17.62 53.18 8.50
C ASN A 589 16.80 53.60 9.75
N ASN A 590 16.10 54.71 9.66
CA ASN A 590 15.23 55.25 10.72
C ASN A 590 13.74 54.90 10.51
N GLY A 591 13.46 53.81 9.84
CA GLY A 591 12.08 53.36 9.50
C GLY A 591 11.62 53.84 8.12
N ILE A 592 12.50 54.51 7.33
CA ILE A 592 12.24 54.81 5.92
C ILE A 592 13.39 54.31 5.08
N PHE A 593 13.09 53.60 3.99
CA PHE A 593 14.08 53.05 3.05
C PHE A 593 13.47 52.88 1.65
N SER A 594 14.26 52.61 0.67
CA SER A 594 13.85 52.18 -0.65
C SER A 594 14.53 50.85 -1.02
N LEU A 595 13.98 50.19 -2.02
CA LEU A 595 14.59 48.98 -2.61
C LEU A 595 15.32 49.36 -3.89
N ASN A 596 16.62 49.48 -3.80
CA ASN A 596 17.47 49.73 -4.97
C ASN A 596 17.57 48.43 -5.81
N GLY A 597 17.44 48.53 -7.13
CA GLY A 597 17.47 47.39 -8.05
C GLY A 597 16.10 46.69 -8.23
N LEU A 598 15.02 47.18 -7.62
CA LEU A 598 13.66 46.71 -7.90
C LEU A 598 13.21 47.27 -9.25
N ASN A 599 12.82 46.39 -10.19
CA ASN A 599 12.48 46.74 -11.56
C ASN A 599 11.00 46.47 -11.92
N GLU A 600 10.25 45.87 -11.04
CA GLU A 600 8.82 45.56 -11.19
C GLU A 600 8.07 45.72 -9.85
N THR A 601 6.75 45.83 -9.90
CA THR A 601 5.91 45.85 -8.70
C THR A 601 5.96 44.49 -8.02
N GLY A 602 6.13 44.49 -6.69
CA GLY A 602 6.17 43.28 -5.86
C GLY A 602 5.34 43.41 -4.57
N ILE A 603 5.24 42.31 -3.84
CA ILE A 603 4.65 42.30 -2.49
C ILE A 603 5.80 42.18 -1.49
N LEU A 604 5.92 43.17 -0.62
CA LEU A 604 6.88 43.19 0.49
C LEU A 604 6.21 42.71 1.76
N GLN A 605 6.81 41.74 2.41
CA GLN A 605 6.44 41.23 3.72
C GLN A 605 7.59 41.46 4.70
N LEU A 606 7.28 42.10 5.84
CA LEU A 606 8.23 42.39 6.92
C LEU A 606 8.01 41.42 8.07
N TYR A 607 9.07 40.71 8.46
CA TYR A 607 9.07 39.75 9.56
C TYR A 607 10.03 40.16 10.68
N ASN A 608 9.64 39.88 11.93
CA ASN A 608 10.62 39.91 13.04
C ASN A 608 11.55 38.68 12.99
N MET A 609 12.58 38.66 13.84
CA MET A 609 13.55 37.55 13.87
C MET A 609 12.98 36.22 14.36
N ASN A 610 11.74 36.20 14.89
CA ASN A 610 11.02 34.98 15.28
C ASN A 610 10.11 34.46 14.14
N GLY A 611 10.18 35.05 12.93
CA GLY A 611 9.38 34.65 11.78
C GLY A 611 7.92 35.14 11.77
N GLN A 612 7.54 36.01 12.70
CA GLN A 612 6.20 36.58 12.74
C GLN A 612 6.08 37.72 11.71
N LEU A 613 5.07 37.65 10.84
CA LEU A 613 4.72 38.72 9.90
C LEU A 613 4.21 39.96 10.65
N LEU A 614 4.87 41.09 10.41
CA LEU A 614 4.54 42.38 11.01
C LEU A 614 3.78 43.30 10.05
N LYS A 615 4.13 43.25 8.77
CA LYS A 615 3.53 44.13 7.76
C LYS A 615 3.61 43.51 6.38
N GLU A 616 2.59 43.72 5.57
CA GLU A 616 2.56 43.36 4.15
C GLU A 616 2.08 44.57 3.34
N MET A 617 2.74 44.82 2.18
CA MET A 617 2.39 45.90 1.29
C MET A 617 2.86 45.66 -0.14
N SER A 618 2.14 46.26 -1.11
CA SER A 618 2.66 46.38 -2.48
C SER A 618 3.80 47.41 -2.52
N VAL A 619 4.83 47.13 -3.29
CA VAL A 619 6.00 48.00 -3.49
C VAL A 619 6.29 48.17 -4.98
N GLU A 620 6.59 49.41 -5.38
CA GLU A 620 6.93 49.79 -6.76
C GLU A 620 8.42 50.17 -6.87
N PRO A 621 9.02 50.10 -8.08
CA PRO A 621 10.37 50.60 -8.32
C PRO A 621 10.54 52.04 -7.81
N ASN A 622 11.63 52.28 -7.06
CA ASN A 622 12.01 53.58 -6.47
C ASN A 622 11.04 54.13 -5.41
N GLN A 623 10.09 53.35 -4.94
CA GLN A 623 9.17 53.74 -3.88
C GLN A 623 9.90 53.89 -2.53
N LEU A 624 9.60 54.97 -1.80
CA LEU A 624 9.96 55.09 -0.37
C LEU A 624 9.00 54.29 0.47
N ILE A 625 9.55 53.34 1.23
CA ILE A 625 8.81 52.45 2.10
C ILE A 625 8.89 52.98 3.54
N ASP A 626 7.75 53.23 4.14
CA ASP A 626 7.62 53.75 5.50
C ASP A 626 7.14 52.64 6.46
N ILE A 627 8.01 52.30 7.42
CA ILE A 627 7.73 51.37 8.52
C ILE A 627 7.91 52.06 9.88
N LYS A 628 7.80 53.39 9.94
CA LYS A 628 7.86 54.14 11.18
C LYS A 628 6.85 53.58 12.20
N GLY A 629 7.30 53.45 13.43
CA GLY A 629 6.51 52.78 14.49
C GLY A 629 6.92 51.33 14.73
N THR A 630 7.70 50.74 13.85
CA THR A 630 8.37 49.44 14.11
C THR A 630 9.50 49.66 15.10
N PRO A 631 9.63 48.86 16.19
CA PRO A 631 10.74 48.99 17.16
C PRO A 631 12.09 48.92 16.50
N LYS A 632 13.09 49.54 17.11
CA LYS A 632 14.47 49.45 16.66
C LYS A 632 14.97 48.01 16.75
N GLY A 633 15.60 47.52 15.69
CA GLY A 633 16.06 46.12 15.67
C GLY A 633 16.41 45.59 14.29
N THR A 634 16.59 44.27 14.22
CA THR A 634 16.82 43.55 12.98
C THR A 634 15.53 42.85 12.53
N TYR A 635 15.26 42.95 11.24
CA TYR A 635 14.07 42.37 10.58
C TYR A 635 14.47 41.62 9.33
N LEU A 636 13.59 40.75 8.84
CA LEU A 636 13.67 40.14 7.51
C LEU A 636 12.59 40.74 6.63
N ILE A 637 12.96 41.10 5.41
CA ILE A 637 12.05 41.50 4.36
C ILE A 637 12.01 40.38 3.32
N SER A 638 10.84 39.84 3.02
CA SER A 638 10.60 38.99 1.85
C SER A 638 9.90 39.81 0.79
N ILE A 639 10.40 39.78 -0.44
CA ILE A 639 9.82 40.49 -1.59
C ILE A 639 9.41 39.43 -2.59
N THR A 640 8.10 39.32 -2.86
CA THR A 640 7.56 38.43 -3.88
C THR A 640 7.41 39.21 -5.19
N LEU A 641 8.04 38.72 -6.25
CA LEU A 641 8.05 39.28 -7.60
C LEU A 641 7.44 38.28 -8.59
N SER A 642 7.18 38.69 -9.82
CA SER A 642 6.57 37.83 -10.87
C SER A 642 7.33 36.52 -11.11
N LYS A 643 8.63 36.49 -10.81
CA LYS A 643 9.52 35.34 -11.10
C LYS A 643 10.12 34.70 -9.83
N GLY A 644 9.73 35.09 -8.63
CA GLY A 644 10.21 34.47 -7.38
C GLY A 644 10.34 35.44 -6.20
N ASN A 645 10.88 34.97 -5.09
CA ASN A 645 11.00 35.71 -3.84
C ASN A 645 12.46 36.09 -3.54
N LYS A 646 12.66 37.31 -3.02
CA LYS A 646 13.94 37.81 -2.50
C LYS A 646 13.83 38.09 -1.02
N THR A 647 14.75 37.54 -0.21
CA THR A 647 14.82 37.86 1.23
C THR A 647 16.02 38.77 1.51
N LEU A 648 15.78 39.83 2.25
CA LEU A 648 16.78 40.83 2.63
C LEU A 648 16.77 41.07 4.14
N ARG A 649 17.90 41.42 4.70
CA ARG A 649 18.03 41.88 6.09
C ARG A 649 17.84 43.39 6.19
N LEU A 650 16.96 43.82 7.09
CA LEU A 650 16.70 45.21 7.40
C LEU A 650 17.16 45.54 8.84
N ILE A 651 17.86 46.63 9.04
CA ILE A 651 18.21 47.14 10.36
C ILE A 651 17.61 48.51 10.55
N THR A 652 16.79 48.66 11.60
CA THR A 652 16.23 49.96 12.02
C THR A 652 16.95 50.49 13.27
N ILE A 653 17.29 51.78 13.29
CA ILE A 653 18.08 52.43 14.38
C ILE A 653 17.35 53.62 14.95
#